data_958e69a1fd4b1d988072a97ca3823ccb
#
_entry.id   958e69a1fd4b1d988072a97ca3823ccb
#
_cell.length_a   1.000
_cell.length_b   1.000
_cell.length_c   1.000
_cell.angle_alpha   90.00
_cell.angle_beta   90.00
_cell.angle_gamma   90.00
#
_symmetry.space_group_name_H-M   'P 1'
#
loop_
_entity.id
_entity.type
_entity.pdbx_description
1 polymer ?
#
loop_
_entity_poly.entity_id
_entity_poly.type
_entity_poly.pdbx_seq_one_letter_code
_entity_poly.pdbx_strand_id
1 'polypeptide(L)'
;MAEFNTTTDSFERSDVVLQVTDLRAGYGRVPVLHGVNLQIHEGEAVGIVGHNGMGKTTLLKVIMGLMPSTGGRIELDGTDATGSAAHQRSQMGIGYVPQGRGILPGLTALENLRMAWREDIGETEEQSVERVVDQFPRLRVLLDRKGGSLSGGEQQILALARALMPKPWLLLLDEPSEGIQPSIVQEIGTTLAKLRDEYGLALIIVEQNLDLVLDVAHRVAVFERGAILKELHASQLSGGGLSELLGMGSARMTHSPHAHTQKSTEHPSAKSSPPPARSTPAAAPVVHHDNTEHHRHHGLPSSTPSVNKRSPSSATASMATGPGGIMSTVKRPTVDQMHAIVDSLHMNMSSREVAEYLEIMEGTFQSYDRLTQLPDNLPPVRYPRTPGIKPSQADNPLNAWAVKSEVRGAVHGPLAGKRIVLKDNVCLAGVPMMNGASSLEGYVPDVDATLVTRILDAGGTIVGKAHCEYFCLSGGSHTNAAGPVHNPYRYGYSAGGSSSGSAALVGAGELDLAIGGDQGGSIRMPASWCGIYGMKPTHGLVPYTGVMPIEATIDHAGPMTATVADNALLLEVIAGADGLDPRQYSPRVDRYTAALGRGVSGLRIGVLLEGFNRADSEPDVDHKVRQAADRLRSMGAIVEDVSVPMHMDGPAIWTAIAVEGLQAQMMNGNGMGFNWKGLYTTSLLDAHSAWRSRADELSPSLKVSMMAGEYFIKNYRGHFYAKAQNLSRVLAKAYDDALSRYDLLLLPTLPMKATPLPPANASLKLYVQRALEMLGNTCPMDVTGHPAMSVPCGMSNGLPIGMQLVGKHWDESTIYRAAHAFEQAGDWRNF
;
A
#
# COMPACT_ATOMS: atom_id res chain seq x y z
N MET A 1 9.29 -10.48 54.95
CA MET A 1 9.11 -9.10 55.39
C MET A 1 10.49 -8.46 55.40
N ALA A 2 10.77 -7.66 54.43
CA ALA A 2 11.88 -6.76 54.40
C ALA A 2 11.33 -5.46 53.84
N GLU A 3 11.25 -4.47 54.71
CA GLU A 3 10.80 -3.14 54.42
C GLU A 3 11.79 -2.47 53.47
N PHE A 4 11.34 -2.11 52.30
CA PHE A 4 12.08 -1.16 51.42
C PHE A 4 11.72 0.25 51.85
N ASN A 5 12.68 0.89 52.52
CA ASN A 5 12.66 2.34 52.76
C ASN A 5 12.62 3.08 51.40
N THR A 6 11.48 3.69 51.14
CA THR A 6 11.32 4.70 50.09
C THR A 6 11.90 6.02 50.61
N THR A 7 13.14 6.33 50.25
CA THR A 7 13.62 7.71 50.23
C THR A 7 13.02 8.36 48.98
N THR A 8 11.92 9.03 49.15
CA THR A 8 11.40 10.03 48.22
C THR A 8 12.30 11.25 48.29
N ASP A 9 13.24 11.42 47.35
CA ASP A 9 13.74 12.74 47.01
C ASP A 9 12.57 13.50 46.38
N SER A 10 11.80 14.17 47.19
CA SER A 10 10.75 15.10 46.80
C SER A 10 11.39 16.36 46.25
N PHE A 11 11.33 16.53 44.95
CA PHE A 11 11.35 17.85 44.37
C PHE A 11 10.10 18.58 44.84
N GLU A 12 10.23 19.44 45.84
CA GLU A 12 9.21 20.43 46.22
C GLU A 12 9.17 21.48 45.08
N ARG A 13 8.32 21.23 44.06
CA ARG A 13 7.90 22.24 43.08
C ARG A 13 6.47 22.62 43.37
N SER A 14 6.25 23.91 43.64
CA SER A 14 5.00 24.42 44.21
C SER A 14 3.91 24.70 43.20
N ASP A 15 4.22 24.76 41.86
CA ASP A 15 3.23 25.26 40.91
C ASP A 15 2.96 24.28 39.74
N VAL A 16 1.70 23.84 39.65
CA VAL A 16 1.19 22.99 38.58
C VAL A 16 0.84 23.87 37.38
N VAL A 17 1.54 23.71 36.27
CA VAL A 17 1.30 24.48 35.04
C VAL A 17 0.31 23.80 34.10
N LEU A 18 0.17 22.45 34.16
CA LEU A 18 -0.86 21.70 33.43
C LEU A 18 -1.47 20.63 34.34
N GLN A 19 -2.79 20.61 34.41
CA GLN A 19 -3.57 19.55 35.05
C GLN A 19 -4.55 18.97 34.06
N VAL A 20 -4.44 17.67 33.75
CA VAL A 20 -5.37 16.90 32.92
C VAL A 20 -6.07 15.88 33.82
N THR A 21 -7.40 15.89 33.83
CA THR A 21 -8.21 15.02 34.72
C THR A 21 -9.24 14.26 33.89
N ASP A 22 -9.21 12.92 33.96
CA ASP A 22 -10.14 11.98 33.30
C ASP A 22 -10.39 12.31 31.81
N LEU A 23 -9.35 12.73 31.10
CA LEU A 23 -9.45 13.23 29.73
C LEU A 23 -9.87 12.12 28.77
N ARG A 24 -10.96 12.37 28.06
CA ARG A 24 -11.52 11.46 27.04
C ARG A 24 -11.64 12.19 25.71
N ALA A 25 -11.27 11.52 24.63
CA ALA A 25 -11.39 12.05 23.28
C ALA A 25 -11.39 10.93 22.24
N GLY A 26 -11.87 11.22 21.03
CA GLY A 26 -11.89 10.25 19.94
C GLY A 26 -12.27 10.87 18.61
N TYR A 27 -12.15 10.10 17.52
CA TYR A 27 -12.53 10.51 16.18
C TYR A 27 -13.94 10.02 15.86
N GLY A 28 -14.90 10.95 15.84
CA GLY A 28 -16.31 10.61 15.65
C GLY A 28 -16.83 9.70 16.77
N ARG A 29 -17.21 8.46 16.43
CA ARG A 29 -17.67 7.46 17.40
C ARG A 29 -16.57 6.54 17.95
N VAL A 30 -15.33 6.70 17.51
CA VAL A 30 -14.20 5.86 17.92
C VAL A 30 -13.46 6.54 19.06
N PRO A 31 -13.60 6.07 20.32
CA PRO A 31 -12.85 6.61 21.45
C PRO A 31 -11.36 6.23 21.31
N VAL A 32 -10.48 7.17 21.63
CA VAL A 32 -9.02 7.00 21.58
C VAL A 32 -8.36 7.27 22.92
N LEU A 33 -8.84 8.26 23.68
CA LEU A 33 -8.40 8.53 25.04
C LEU A 33 -9.45 8.05 26.04
N HIS A 34 -9.00 7.33 27.06
CA HIS A 34 -9.85 6.57 27.97
C HIS A 34 -9.71 7.01 29.43
N GLY A 35 -9.70 8.33 29.70
CA GLY A 35 -9.58 8.85 31.07
C GLY A 35 -8.14 9.11 31.49
N VAL A 36 -7.40 9.86 30.64
CA VAL A 36 -6.01 10.23 30.91
C VAL A 36 -5.95 11.22 32.06
N ASN A 37 -5.07 10.95 33.04
CA ASN A 37 -4.71 11.86 34.10
C ASN A 37 -3.21 12.18 33.96
N LEU A 38 -2.86 13.47 33.94
CA LEU A 38 -1.48 13.94 33.79
C LEU A 38 -1.33 15.30 34.47
N GLN A 39 -0.27 15.47 35.21
CA GLN A 39 0.07 16.72 35.88
C GLN A 39 1.51 17.11 35.50
N ILE A 40 1.74 18.37 35.16
CA ILE A 40 3.06 18.91 34.83
C ILE A 40 3.34 20.12 35.71
N HIS A 41 4.54 20.18 36.27
CA HIS A 41 5.02 21.29 37.10
C HIS A 41 5.90 22.23 36.29
N GLU A 42 6.10 23.47 36.78
CA GLU A 42 7.00 24.44 36.15
C GLU A 42 8.42 23.86 36.02
N GLY A 43 8.98 24.00 34.80
CA GLY A 43 10.30 23.46 34.47
C GLY A 43 10.39 21.92 34.50
N GLU A 44 9.27 21.20 34.57
CA GLU A 44 9.27 19.73 34.48
C GLU A 44 9.23 19.29 33.02
N ALA A 45 10.02 18.29 32.69
CA ALA A 45 9.93 17.58 31.42
C ALA A 45 9.39 16.16 31.61
N VAL A 46 8.31 15.84 30.89
CA VAL A 46 7.69 14.52 30.88
C VAL A 46 7.76 13.88 29.50
N GLY A 47 8.41 12.72 29.43
CA GLY A 47 8.42 11.89 28.23
C GLY A 47 7.20 10.99 28.18
N ILE A 48 6.48 10.94 27.07
CA ILE A 48 5.38 10.01 26.84
C ILE A 48 5.81 8.97 25.80
N VAL A 49 5.94 7.73 26.24
CA VAL A 49 6.43 6.63 25.42
C VAL A 49 5.34 5.55 25.24
N GLY A 50 5.34 4.83 24.12
CA GLY A 50 4.39 3.77 23.82
C GLY A 50 4.32 3.48 22.34
N HIS A 51 3.71 2.35 21.96
CA HIS A 51 3.62 1.94 20.56
C HIS A 51 2.83 2.93 19.70
N ASN A 52 3.05 2.86 18.37
CA ASN A 52 2.30 3.68 17.41
C ASN A 52 0.80 3.33 17.46
N GLY A 53 -0.05 4.34 17.23
CA GLY A 53 -1.50 4.17 17.27
C GLY A 53 -2.14 4.12 18.67
N MET A 54 -1.36 4.24 19.75
CA MET A 54 -1.88 4.20 21.12
C MET A 54 -2.59 5.48 21.59
N GLY A 55 -2.56 6.56 20.79
CA GLY A 55 -3.26 7.82 21.09
C GLY A 55 -2.37 8.95 21.62
N LYS A 56 -1.04 8.82 21.60
CA LYS A 56 -0.09 9.84 22.10
C LYS A 56 -0.26 11.20 21.39
N THR A 57 -0.21 11.22 20.07
CA THR A 57 -0.48 12.43 19.25
C THR A 57 -1.88 13.00 19.51
N THR A 58 -2.86 12.13 19.74
CA THR A 58 -4.24 12.57 20.08
C THR A 58 -4.25 13.30 21.40
N LEU A 59 -3.51 12.83 22.41
CA LEU A 59 -3.39 13.50 23.69
C LEU A 59 -2.83 14.91 23.53
N LEU A 60 -1.72 15.09 22.80
CA LEU A 60 -1.15 16.42 22.55
C LEU A 60 -2.11 17.34 21.78
N LYS A 61 -2.81 16.81 20.77
CA LYS A 61 -3.82 17.58 20.00
C LYS A 61 -4.99 18.04 20.89
N VAL A 62 -5.43 17.20 21.83
CA VAL A 62 -6.51 17.58 22.76
C VAL A 62 -6.01 18.59 23.79
N ILE A 63 -4.80 18.42 24.34
CA ILE A 63 -4.18 19.41 25.26
C ILE A 63 -3.96 20.74 24.53
N MET A 64 -3.57 20.73 23.26
CA MET A 64 -3.39 21.97 22.46
C MET A 64 -4.72 22.60 22.02
N GLY A 65 -5.86 21.93 22.13
CA GLY A 65 -7.16 22.40 21.65
C GLY A 65 -7.37 22.30 20.14
N LEU A 66 -6.56 21.48 19.47
CA LEU A 66 -6.70 21.14 18.03
C LEU A 66 -7.76 20.06 17.81
N MET A 67 -8.16 19.37 18.88
CA MET A 67 -9.20 18.36 18.88
C MET A 67 -10.04 18.52 20.14
N PRO A 68 -11.39 18.50 20.07
CA PRO A 68 -12.24 18.60 21.24
C PRO A 68 -12.14 17.35 22.12
N SER A 69 -12.19 17.53 23.44
CA SER A 69 -12.41 16.44 24.38
C SER A 69 -13.88 16.01 24.35
N THR A 70 -14.14 14.73 24.62
CA THR A 70 -15.49 14.19 24.84
C THR A 70 -15.85 14.04 26.32
N GLY A 71 -14.88 14.29 27.22
CA GLY A 71 -15.02 14.27 28.66
C GLY A 71 -13.72 14.60 29.36
N GLY A 72 -13.78 14.84 30.67
CA GLY A 72 -12.65 15.25 31.46
C GLY A 72 -12.38 16.76 31.45
N ARG A 73 -11.27 17.17 32.06
CA ARG A 73 -10.93 18.58 32.26
C ARG A 73 -9.43 18.84 31.98
N ILE A 74 -9.14 20.01 31.43
CA ILE A 74 -7.78 20.51 31.19
C ILE A 74 -7.67 21.88 31.83
N GLU A 75 -6.75 22.04 32.78
CA GLU A 75 -6.45 23.31 33.45
C GLU A 75 -5.00 23.72 33.09
N LEU A 76 -4.83 24.97 32.75
CA LEU A 76 -3.56 25.62 32.42
C LEU A 76 -3.29 26.73 33.43
N ASP A 77 -2.25 26.61 34.21
CA ASP A 77 -1.91 27.54 35.29
C ASP A 77 -3.16 27.89 36.16
N GLY A 78 -3.86 26.83 36.59
CA GLY A 78 -5.10 26.94 37.39
C GLY A 78 -6.35 27.42 36.61
N THR A 79 -6.23 27.77 35.33
CA THR A 79 -7.35 28.23 34.49
C THR A 79 -7.95 27.10 33.70
N ASP A 80 -9.27 26.93 33.73
CA ASP A 80 -9.98 25.91 32.94
C ASP A 80 -9.89 26.26 31.45
N ALA A 81 -9.15 25.46 30.72
CA ALA A 81 -8.94 25.57 29.28
C ALA A 81 -9.70 24.52 28.47
N THR A 82 -10.54 23.68 29.08
CA THR A 82 -11.19 22.51 28.44
C THR A 82 -11.92 22.88 27.16
N GLY A 83 -12.66 23.99 27.15
CA GLY A 83 -13.41 24.48 25.99
C GLY A 83 -12.65 25.49 25.12
N SER A 84 -11.42 25.86 25.47
CA SER A 84 -10.66 26.88 24.75
C SER A 84 -10.10 26.37 23.43
N ALA A 85 -10.18 27.18 22.38
CA ALA A 85 -9.60 26.88 21.07
C ALA A 85 -8.06 26.95 21.10
N ALA A 86 -7.39 26.32 20.13
CA ALA A 86 -5.93 26.20 20.08
C ALA A 86 -5.21 27.56 20.14
N HIS A 87 -5.71 28.60 19.46
CA HIS A 87 -5.12 29.94 19.50
C HIS A 87 -5.20 30.58 20.89
N GLN A 88 -6.31 30.33 21.63
CA GLN A 88 -6.47 30.82 23.00
C GLN A 88 -5.48 30.14 23.95
N ARG A 89 -5.30 28.82 23.82
CA ARG A 89 -4.32 28.07 24.63
C ARG A 89 -2.87 28.48 24.28
N SER A 90 -2.59 28.80 23.03
CA SER A 90 -1.33 29.41 22.65
C SER A 90 -1.11 30.79 23.31
N GLN A 91 -2.19 31.58 23.44
CA GLN A 91 -2.17 32.83 24.19
C GLN A 91 -1.96 32.64 25.70
N MET A 92 -2.41 31.51 26.24
CA MET A 92 -2.17 31.11 27.63
C MET A 92 -0.72 30.62 27.86
N GLY A 93 0.10 30.51 26.81
CA GLY A 93 1.53 30.19 26.93
C GLY A 93 1.91 28.75 26.59
N ILE A 94 1.09 28.03 25.80
CA ILE A 94 1.47 26.72 25.26
C ILE A 94 2.08 26.86 23.87
N GLY A 95 3.29 26.29 23.66
CA GLY A 95 3.87 26.03 22.35
C GLY A 95 3.60 24.60 21.87
N TYR A 96 3.51 24.39 20.57
CA TYR A 96 3.30 23.06 19.99
C TYR A 96 4.12 22.84 18.73
N VAL A 97 4.88 21.77 18.68
CA VAL A 97 5.56 21.27 17.49
C VAL A 97 4.90 19.96 17.08
N PRO A 98 4.13 19.95 15.98
CA PRO A 98 3.44 18.74 15.52
C PRO A 98 4.40 17.75 14.87
N GLN A 99 4.02 16.48 14.81
CA GLN A 99 4.63 15.49 13.93
C GLN A 99 4.66 16.04 12.49
N GLY A 100 5.78 15.93 11.79
CA GLY A 100 5.97 16.53 10.46
C GLY A 100 6.30 18.03 10.47
N ARG A 101 6.69 18.61 11.64
CA ARG A 101 7.31 19.94 11.82
C ARG A 101 6.37 21.13 11.60
N GLY A 102 5.40 21.04 10.67
CA GLY A 102 4.43 22.09 10.37
C GLY A 102 5.02 23.42 9.90
N ILE A 103 6.24 23.46 9.35
CA ILE A 103 6.85 24.68 8.81
C ILE A 103 6.11 25.15 7.54
N LEU A 104 6.31 26.43 7.19
CA LEU A 104 5.77 27.04 5.97
C LEU A 104 6.86 26.99 4.88
N PRO A 105 6.82 26.02 3.94
CA PRO A 105 7.94 25.75 3.04
C PRO A 105 8.18 26.85 2.02
N GLY A 106 7.17 27.65 1.71
CA GLY A 106 7.25 28.78 0.78
C GLY A 106 7.87 30.04 1.37
N LEU A 107 7.90 30.16 2.69
CA LEU A 107 8.49 31.29 3.43
C LEU A 107 9.94 31.00 3.77
N THR A 108 10.75 32.05 3.94
CA THR A 108 12.10 31.94 4.48
C THR A 108 12.08 31.48 5.94
N ALA A 109 13.22 31.06 6.48
CA ALA A 109 13.33 30.72 7.90
C ALA A 109 12.97 31.91 8.79
N LEU A 110 13.44 33.11 8.45
CA LEU A 110 13.09 34.35 9.14
C LEU A 110 11.60 34.64 9.12
N GLU A 111 10.95 34.53 7.95
CA GLU A 111 9.50 34.73 7.83
C GLU A 111 8.71 33.67 8.61
N ASN A 112 9.18 32.42 8.66
CA ASN A 112 8.60 31.38 9.50
C ASN A 112 8.64 31.75 11.00
N LEU A 113 9.73 32.33 11.47
CA LEU A 113 9.85 32.80 12.85
C LEU A 113 8.88 33.98 13.10
N ARG A 114 8.89 34.98 12.23
CA ARG A 114 8.05 36.18 12.32
C ARG A 114 6.56 35.88 12.40
N MET A 115 6.10 34.84 11.70
CA MET A 115 4.71 34.40 11.74
C MET A 115 4.22 33.96 13.13
N ALA A 116 5.12 33.65 14.06
CA ALA A 116 4.79 33.22 15.42
C ALA A 116 5.03 34.33 16.46
N TRP A 117 5.56 35.47 16.06
CA TRP A 117 5.76 36.61 16.95
C TRP A 117 4.44 37.26 17.39
N ARG A 118 4.42 37.83 18.59
CA ARG A 118 3.23 38.45 19.20
C ARG A 118 3.67 39.72 19.98
N GLU A 119 2.84 40.75 19.91
CA GLU A 119 3.10 42.04 20.59
C GLU A 119 3.05 41.93 22.12
N ASP A 120 2.30 41.00 22.68
CA ASP A 120 2.01 40.86 24.12
C ASP A 120 3.11 40.18 24.93
N ILE A 121 4.21 39.74 24.28
CA ILE A 121 5.32 39.04 24.94
C ILE A 121 6.41 39.97 25.53
N GLY A 122 6.25 41.28 25.36
CA GLY A 122 7.17 42.28 25.89
C GLY A 122 8.52 42.35 25.18
N GLU A 123 8.65 41.79 23.99
CA GLU A 123 9.83 41.88 23.12
C GLU A 123 9.45 42.37 21.74
N THR A 124 10.34 43.09 21.06
CA THR A 124 10.17 43.38 19.64
C THR A 124 10.35 42.09 18.81
N GLU A 125 9.89 42.13 17.55
CA GLU A 125 10.06 41.02 16.61
C GLU A 125 11.53 40.63 16.47
N GLU A 126 12.41 41.63 16.32
CA GLU A 126 13.86 41.43 16.16
C GLU A 126 14.48 40.82 17.41
N GLN A 127 14.10 41.30 18.60
CA GLN A 127 14.58 40.74 19.86
C GLN A 127 14.15 39.27 20.03
N SER A 128 12.95 38.94 19.66
CA SER A 128 12.45 37.57 19.74
C SER A 128 13.15 36.64 18.75
N VAL A 129 13.41 37.11 17.52
CA VAL A 129 14.20 36.37 16.52
C VAL A 129 15.61 36.10 17.04
N GLU A 130 16.29 37.16 17.56
CA GLU A 130 17.65 37.02 18.07
C GLU A 130 17.72 36.06 19.25
N ARG A 131 16.79 36.14 20.19
CA ARG A 131 16.69 35.23 21.33
C ARG A 131 16.57 33.76 20.91
N VAL A 132 15.71 33.42 19.91
CA VAL A 132 15.56 32.03 19.47
C VAL A 132 16.73 31.56 18.61
N VAL A 133 17.33 32.45 17.81
CA VAL A 133 18.53 32.15 17.03
C VAL A 133 19.75 31.92 17.92
N ASP A 134 19.86 32.60 19.08
CA ASP A 134 20.90 32.33 20.06
C ASP A 134 20.75 30.95 20.72
N GLN A 135 19.53 30.42 20.85
CA GLN A 135 19.31 29.05 21.31
C GLN A 135 19.63 28.01 20.22
N PHE A 136 19.48 28.41 18.96
CA PHE A 136 19.73 27.56 17.79
C PHE A 136 20.66 28.26 16.80
N PRO A 137 21.96 28.39 17.09
CA PRO A 137 22.92 29.20 16.29
C PRO A 137 23.00 28.77 14.82
N ARG A 138 22.68 27.48 14.52
CA ARG A 138 22.61 26.96 13.16
C ARG A 138 21.60 27.70 12.28
N LEU A 139 20.54 28.26 12.84
CA LEU A 139 19.56 29.04 12.08
C LEU A 139 20.09 30.36 11.56
N ARG A 140 21.11 30.95 12.20
CA ARG A 140 21.62 32.29 11.87
C ARG A 140 22.03 32.41 10.39
N VAL A 141 22.66 31.40 9.86
CA VAL A 141 23.10 31.37 8.45
C VAL A 141 22.00 30.87 7.48
N LEU A 142 20.84 30.49 7.99
CA LEU A 142 19.75 29.95 7.24
C LEU A 142 18.54 30.88 7.13
N LEU A 143 18.58 32.06 7.79
CA LEU A 143 17.41 32.95 7.92
C LEU A 143 16.80 33.36 6.58
N ASP A 144 17.62 33.58 5.56
CA ASP A 144 17.16 33.97 4.23
C ASP A 144 16.76 32.76 3.32
N ARG A 145 17.00 31.54 3.77
CA ARG A 145 16.65 30.34 2.99
C ARG A 145 15.17 29.96 3.19
N LYS A 146 14.53 29.53 2.10
CA LYS A 146 13.15 29.02 2.19
C LYS A 146 13.09 27.77 3.05
N GLY A 147 12.09 27.68 3.92
CA GLY A 147 11.88 26.56 4.82
C GLY A 147 11.85 25.20 4.09
N GLY A 148 11.27 25.16 2.89
CA GLY A 148 11.23 23.95 2.08
C GLY A 148 12.58 23.52 1.49
N SER A 149 13.60 24.40 1.49
CA SER A 149 14.96 24.08 1.03
C SER A 149 15.91 23.64 2.13
N LEU A 150 15.45 23.67 3.39
CA LEU A 150 16.22 23.22 4.55
C LEU A 150 16.23 21.69 4.64
N SER A 151 17.30 21.12 5.17
CA SER A 151 17.34 19.69 5.50
C SER A 151 16.31 19.34 6.59
N GLY A 152 15.97 18.06 6.72
CA GLY A 152 14.99 17.62 7.71
C GLY A 152 15.32 18.05 9.15
N GLY A 153 16.59 18.02 9.54
CA GLY A 153 17.04 18.49 10.86
C GLY A 153 16.95 20.01 11.01
N GLU A 154 17.34 20.78 10.00
CA GLU A 154 17.21 22.24 10.01
C GLU A 154 15.76 22.70 10.06
N GLN A 155 14.86 21.97 9.39
CA GLN A 155 13.42 22.20 9.47
C GLN A 155 12.87 21.96 10.89
N GLN A 156 13.37 20.92 11.57
CA GLN A 156 12.98 20.63 12.95
C GLN A 156 13.45 21.71 13.91
N ILE A 157 14.70 22.15 13.76
CA ILE A 157 15.24 23.28 14.53
C ILE A 157 14.41 24.54 14.28
N LEU A 158 14.06 24.82 13.02
CA LEU A 158 13.18 25.95 12.67
C LEU A 158 11.78 25.82 13.32
N ALA A 159 11.22 24.62 13.35
CA ALA A 159 9.92 24.39 13.98
C ALA A 159 9.97 24.61 15.50
N LEU A 160 11.02 24.15 16.15
CA LEU A 160 11.29 24.40 17.59
C LEU A 160 11.48 25.89 17.86
N ALA A 161 12.37 26.55 17.11
CA ALA A 161 12.61 27.99 17.23
C ALA A 161 11.33 28.81 17.06
N ARG A 162 10.51 28.44 16.05
CA ARG A 162 9.21 29.10 15.82
C ARG A 162 8.23 28.89 16.99
N ALA A 163 8.17 27.67 17.55
CA ALA A 163 7.32 27.40 18.71
C ALA A 163 7.75 28.15 19.98
N LEU A 164 9.03 28.54 20.06
CA LEU A 164 9.60 29.32 21.16
C LEU A 164 9.48 30.84 20.96
N MET A 165 9.13 31.33 19.76
CA MET A 165 8.96 32.76 19.49
C MET A 165 8.02 33.47 20.50
N PRO A 166 6.82 32.90 20.80
CA PRO A 166 5.86 33.54 21.73
C PRO A 166 6.18 33.33 23.21
N LYS A 167 7.39 32.91 23.59
CA LYS A 167 7.82 32.64 24.99
C LYS A 167 6.84 31.69 25.73
N PRO A 168 6.61 30.48 25.25
CA PRO A 168 5.73 29.54 25.96
C PRO A 168 6.39 29.14 27.30
N TRP A 169 5.59 28.91 28.31
CA TRP A 169 6.03 28.25 29.55
C TRP A 169 5.81 26.72 29.52
N LEU A 170 4.98 26.21 28.57
CA LEU A 170 4.80 24.77 28.28
C LEU A 170 5.00 24.52 26.79
N LEU A 171 5.85 23.57 26.44
CA LEU A 171 6.08 23.15 25.05
C LEU A 171 5.71 21.69 24.86
N LEU A 172 4.81 21.44 23.90
CA LEU A 172 4.37 20.11 23.48
C LEU A 172 5.14 19.70 22.22
N LEU A 173 5.79 18.54 22.25
CA LEU A 173 6.60 18.01 21.16
C LEU A 173 6.09 16.63 20.72
N ASP A 174 5.74 16.51 19.44
CA ASP A 174 5.20 15.28 18.85
C ASP A 174 6.22 14.66 17.91
N GLU A 175 6.92 13.62 18.36
CA GLU A 175 7.98 12.87 17.66
C GLU A 175 9.07 13.81 17.05
N PRO A 176 9.72 14.65 17.88
CA PRO A 176 10.68 15.66 17.39
C PRO A 176 11.94 15.06 16.76
N SER A 177 12.27 13.80 16.97
CA SER A 177 13.44 13.13 16.38
C SER A 177 13.14 12.38 15.07
N GLU A 178 11.87 12.34 14.63
CA GLU A 178 11.51 11.54 13.47
C GLU A 178 12.19 12.00 12.17
N GLY A 179 12.92 11.09 11.52
CA GLY A 179 13.58 11.33 10.23
C GLY A 179 14.74 12.34 10.31
N ILE A 180 15.43 12.44 11.45
CA ILE A 180 16.53 13.37 11.70
C ILE A 180 17.82 12.61 12.02
N GLN A 181 18.95 13.21 11.61
CA GLN A 181 20.27 12.63 11.89
C GLN A 181 20.59 12.66 13.40
N PRO A 182 21.25 11.62 13.95
CA PRO A 182 21.53 11.51 15.37
C PRO A 182 22.24 12.72 15.99
N SER A 183 23.17 13.36 15.26
CA SER A 183 23.88 14.56 15.73
C SER A 183 22.96 15.77 15.94
N ILE A 184 21.91 15.90 15.13
CA ILE A 184 20.94 16.99 15.30
C ILE A 184 19.94 16.64 16.41
N VAL A 185 19.58 15.37 16.57
CA VAL A 185 18.76 14.91 17.71
C VAL A 185 19.45 15.25 19.03
N GLN A 186 20.76 14.99 19.12
CA GLN A 186 21.55 15.35 20.30
C GLN A 186 21.63 16.85 20.54
N GLU A 187 21.80 17.67 19.47
CA GLU A 187 21.75 19.14 19.53
C GLU A 187 20.39 19.62 20.08
N ILE A 188 19.29 19.06 19.57
CA ILE A 188 17.94 19.35 20.05
C ILE A 188 17.77 18.96 21.52
N GLY A 189 18.18 17.75 21.91
CA GLY A 189 18.11 17.27 23.29
C GLY A 189 18.86 18.19 24.25
N THR A 190 20.09 18.54 23.92
CA THR A 190 20.91 19.47 24.72
C THR A 190 20.25 20.86 24.86
N THR A 191 19.66 21.36 23.76
CA THR A 191 19.01 22.68 23.79
C THR A 191 17.71 22.63 24.61
N LEU A 192 16.91 21.57 24.50
CA LEU A 192 15.68 21.40 25.28
C LEU A 192 16.00 21.26 26.78
N ALA A 193 17.02 20.48 27.14
CA ALA A 193 17.45 20.33 28.52
C ALA A 193 17.91 21.69 29.08
N LYS A 194 18.68 22.47 28.33
CA LYS A 194 19.10 23.84 28.71
C LYS A 194 17.91 24.77 28.92
N LEU A 195 16.91 24.75 27.98
CA LEU A 195 15.70 25.58 28.09
C LEU A 195 14.88 25.22 29.32
N ARG A 196 14.79 23.94 29.64
CA ARG A 196 14.13 23.43 30.84
C ARG A 196 14.86 23.95 32.12
N ASP A 197 16.16 23.74 32.21
CA ASP A 197 16.95 23.98 33.43
C ASP A 197 17.25 25.46 33.70
N GLU A 198 17.50 26.23 32.62
CA GLU A 198 17.88 27.66 32.75
C GLU A 198 16.69 28.61 32.66
N TYR A 199 15.63 28.24 31.92
CA TYR A 199 14.48 29.11 31.65
C TYR A 199 13.16 28.62 32.24
N GLY A 200 13.18 27.51 32.96
CA GLY A 200 11.98 26.94 33.60
C GLY A 200 10.91 26.44 32.62
N LEU A 201 11.27 26.13 31.36
CA LEU A 201 10.35 25.68 30.35
C LEU A 201 9.86 24.27 30.70
N ALA A 202 8.53 24.12 30.90
CA ALA A 202 7.92 22.80 31.04
C ALA A 202 7.79 22.11 29.65
N LEU A 203 8.00 20.79 29.61
CA LEU A 203 8.01 20.02 28.36
C LEU A 203 7.14 18.78 28.45
N ILE A 204 6.36 18.50 27.39
CA ILE A 204 5.81 17.17 27.12
C ILE A 204 6.40 16.70 25.80
N ILE A 205 7.11 15.57 25.82
CA ILE A 205 7.79 14.99 24.66
C ILE A 205 7.17 13.63 24.37
N VAL A 206 6.41 13.51 23.30
CA VAL A 206 5.97 12.23 22.76
C VAL A 206 7.05 11.72 21.83
N GLU A 207 7.63 10.56 22.13
CA GLU A 207 8.79 10.04 21.40
C GLU A 207 8.87 8.51 21.41
N GLN A 208 9.56 7.98 20.39
CA GLN A 208 9.98 6.58 20.30
C GLN A 208 11.50 6.43 20.50
N ASN A 209 12.24 7.52 20.30
CA ASN A 209 13.66 7.56 20.58
C ASN A 209 13.89 7.72 22.09
N LEU A 210 14.19 6.60 22.74
CA LEU A 210 14.34 6.55 24.18
C LEU A 210 15.55 7.36 24.68
N ASP A 211 16.60 7.45 23.89
CA ASP A 211 17.81 8.21 24.26
C ASP A 211 17.47 9.69 24.42
N LEU A 212 16.74 10.27 23.44
CA LEU A 212 16.29 11.68 23.55
C LEU A 212 15.36 11.89 24.75
N VAL A 213 14.45 10.94 25.03
CA VAL A 213 13.56 11.05 26.18
C VAL A 213 14.34 11.03 27.48
N LEU A 214 15.34 10.13 27.62
CA LEU A 214 16.15 10.03 28.84
C LEU A 214 17.10 11.22 29.05
N ASP A 215 17.54 11.85 27.95
CA ASP A 215 18.38 13.04 28.01
C ASP A 215 17.63 14.29 28.49
N VAL A 216 16.29 14.34 28.24
CA VAL A 216 15.51 15.56 28.47
C VAL A 216 14.50 15.40 29.61
N ALA A 217 13.85 14.25 29.76
CA ALA A 217 12.73 14.06 30.67
C ALA A 217 13.19 13.78 32.12
N HIS A 218 12.46 14.35 33.07
CA HIS A 218 12.56 13.99 34.50
C HIS A 218 11.77 12.72 34.81
N ARG A 219 10.65 12.54 34.13
CA ARG A 219 9.69 11.45 34.32
C ARG A 219 9.23 10.93 32.98
N VAL A 220 8.96 9.63 32.92
CA VAL A 220 8.48 8.95 31.70
C VAL A 220 7.12 8.32 32.00
N ALA A 221 6.11 8.68 31.21
CA ALA A 221 4.78 8.09 31.25
C ALA A 221 4.65 7.03 30.13
N VAL A 222 4.39 5.80 30.50
CA VAL A 222 4.12 4.71 29.57
C VAL A 222 2.66 4.76 29.15
N PHE A 223 2.43 4.96 27.85
CA PHE A 223 1.12 5.18 27.27
C PHE A 223 0.66 3.96 26.47
N GLU A 224 -0.46 3.38 26.85
CA GLU A 224 -1.04 2.22 26.18
C GLU A 224 -2.57 2.35 26.08
N ARG A 225 -3.13 2.03 24.91
CA ARG A 225 -4.58 1.98 24.65
C ARG A 225 -5.33 3.22 25.15
N GLY A 226 -4.76 4.39 24.93
CA GLY A 226 -5.42 5.66 25.27
C GLY A 226 -5.38 6.05 26.75
N ALA A 227 -4.54 5.43 27.56
CA ALA A 227 -4.35 5.73 28.98
C ALA A 227 -2.87 5.68 29.40
N ILE A 228 -2.53 6.38 30.47
CA ILE A 228 -1.21 6.25 31.13
C ILE A 228 -1.28 5.03 32.04
N LEU A 229 -0.46 4.04 31.74
CA LEU A 229 -0.36 2.80 32.52
C LEU A 229 0.52 2.95 33.74
N LYS A 230 1.63 3.63 33.58
CA LYS A 230 2.67 3.75 34.59
C LYS A 230 3.49 5.01 34.35
N GLU A 231 3.94 5.61 35.42
CA GLU A 231 4.91 6.70 35.42
C GLU A 231 6.16 6.27 36.18
N LEU A 232 7.34 6.62 35.65
CA LEU A 232 8.64 6.23 36.18
C LEU A 232 9.56 7.42 36.16
N HIS A 233 10.42 7.55 37.15
CA HIS A 233 11.48 8.58 37.15
C HIS A 233 12.54 8.20 36.11
N ALA A 234 13.02 9.15 35.32
CA ALA A 234 14.00 8.87 34.26
C ALA A 234 15.27 8.21 34.80
N SER A 235 15.70 8.58 36.01
CA SER A 235 16.84 8.00 36.69
C SER A 235 16.72 6.50 36.99
N GLN A 236 15.49 5.96 37.06
CA GLN A 236 15.21 4.54 37.29
C GLN A 236 15.29 3.70 36.01
N LEU A 237 15.45 4.34 34.85
CA LEU A 237 15.38 3.73 33.52
C LEU A 237 16.76 3.59 32.85
N SER A 238 17.83 4.06 33.50
CA SER A 238 19.22 3.90 33.05
C SER A 238 19.62 2.42 33.12
N GLY A 239 19.99 1.83 31.97
CA GLY A 239 20.52 0.45 31.89
C GLY A 239 19.67 -0.58 31.14
N GLY A 240 18.81 -0.17 30.21
CA GLY A 240 18.04 -1.10 29.35
C GLY A 240 16.66 -1.49 29.86
N GLY A 241 16.26 -1.04 31.04
CA GLY A 241 14.98 -1.42 31.66
C GLY A 241 13.74 -0.90 30.92
N LEU A 242 13.84 0.18 30.14
CA LEU A 242 12.71 0.74 29.40
C LEU A 242 12.36 -0.07 28.12
N SER A 243 13.39 -0.63 27.46
CA SER A 243 13.21 -1.51 26.29
C SER A 243 12.53 -2.84 26.66
N GLU A 244 12.80 -3.38 27.85
CA GLU A 244 12.13 -4.56 28.38
C GLU A 244 10.67 -4.26 28.79
N LEU A 245 10.41 -3.08 29.35
CA LEU A 245 9.06 -2.65 29.79
C LEU A 245 8.12 -2.40 28.59
N LEU A 246 8.65 -1.99 27.45
CA LEU A 246 7.89 -1.76 26.22
C LEU A 246 7.81 -3.01 25.32
N GLY A 247 8.38 -4.16 25.74
CA GLY A 247 8.36 -5.38 24.94
C GLY A 247 9.21 -5.30 23.66
N MET A 248 10.15 -4.37 23.56
CA MET A 248 11.05 -4.19 22.42
C MET A 248 12.34 -5.02 22.53
N GLY A 249 12.47 -5.86 23.57
CA GLY A 249 13.56 -6.84 23.74
C GLY A 249 13.11 -8.22 23.25
N SER A 250 13.94 -8.87 22.46
CA SER A 250 13.74 -10.15 21.78
C SER A 250 13.10 -11.25 22.63
N ALA A 251 12.11 -11.91 22.05
CA ALA A 251 11.32 -13.02 22.52
C ALA A 251 12.05 -14.09 23.33
N ARG A 252 11.55 -14.37 24.55
CA ARG A 252 11.42 -15.71 25.11
C ARG A 252 10.06 -15.78 25.80
N MET A 253 9.12 -16.46 25.16
CA MET A 253 7.85 -16.84 25.80
C MET A 253 8.11 -17.94 26.81
N THR A 254 7.73 -17.71 28.07
CA THR A 254 7.38 -18.76 29.00
C THR A 254 5.93 -18.51 29.45
N HIS A 255 5.08 -19.46 29.11
CA HIS A 255 3.71 -19.50 29.56
C HIS A 255 3.65 -19.71 31.09
N SER A 256 2.82 -18.93 31.76
CA SER A 256 2.26 -19.30 33.06
C SER A 256 0.79 -18.88 33.11
N PRO A 257 -0.08 -19.72 33.69
CA PRO A 257 -1.52 -19.60 33.46
C PRO A 257 -2.22 -18.73 34.51
N HIS A 258 -3.22 -18.00 34.01
CA HIS A 258 -4.14 -17.23 34.86
C HIS A 258 -5.02 -18.14 35.71
N ALA A 259 -5.04 -17.86 37.01
CA ALA A 259 -6.01 -18.37 37.97
C ALA A 259 -7.30 -17.57 37.85
N HIS A 260 -8.39 -18.20 37.44
CA HIS A 260 -9.75 -17.74 37.71
C HIS A 260 -10.32 -18.49 38.89
N THR A 261 -10.60 -17.76 39.96
CA THR A 261 -11.39 -18.23 41.09
C THR A 261 -12.86 -18.25 40.71
N GLN A 262 -13.48 -19.44 40.69
CA GLN A 262 -14.90 -19.61 40.86
C GLN A 262 -15.18 -20.78 41.78
N LYS A 263 -16.13 -20.54 42.64
CA LYS A 263 -16.59 -21.38 43.76
C LYS A 263 -17.27 -22.68 43.31
N SER A 264 -16.97 -23.69 44.09
CA SER A 264 -17.44 -25.06 44.10
C SER A 264 -18.95 -25.27 44.20
N THR A 265 -19.45 -26.32 43.52
CA THR A 265 -20.38 -27.31 44.10
C THR A 265 -20.04 -28.71 43.57
N GLU A 266 -20.01 -29.65 44.53
CA GLU A 266 -19.73 -31.07 44.49
C GLU A 266 -20.84 -31.87 43.76
N HIS A 267 -20.70 -33.07 43.25
CA HIS A 267 -20.06 -34.34 43.36
C HIS A 267 -20.65 -35.33 42.30
N PRO A 268 -20.32 -36.62 42.22
CA PRO A 268 -19.05 -37.33 42.16
C PRO A 268 -18.94 -38.45 41.06
N SER A 269 -17.68 -38.86 40.83
CA SER A 269 -17.17 -40.22 40.48
C SER A 269 -17.64 -41.03 39.28
N ALA A 270 -16.64 -41.48 38.46
CA ALA A 270 -16.32 -42.87 38.23
C ALA A 270 -14.97 -43.05 37.48
N LYS A 271 -14.26 -44.03 37.93
CA LYS A 271 -12.92 -44.46 37.55
C LYS A 271 -12.89 -45.17 36.16
N SER A 272 -11.79 -45.05 35.40
CA SER A 272 -11.04 -46.23 34.94
C SER A 272 -9.74 -45.84 34.24
N SER A 273 -8.69 -46.63 34.47
CA SER A 273 -7.27 -46.48 34.19
C SER A 273 -6.88 -46.94 32.76
N PRO A 274 -5.58 -46.66 32.34
CA PRO A 274 -5.04 -47.01 31.02
C PRO A 274 -4.36 -48.38 31.00
N PRO A 275 -3.64 -48.87 30.09
CA PRO A 275 -2.93 -48.63 28.88
C PRO A 275 -2.99 -49.80 27.86
N PRO A 276 -1.99 -50.23 27.04
CA PRO A 276 -0.54 -49.99 27.00
C PRO A 276 0.07 -49.75 25.59
N ALA A 277 1.35 -49.38 25.56
CA ALA A 277 2.23 -49.29 24.41
C ALA A 277 2.69 -50.67 23.87
N ARG A 278 3.08 -50.72 22.60
CA ARG A 278 4.08 -51.56 21.91
C ARG A 278 4.00 -51.28 20.41
N SER A 279 5.02 -51.31 19.59
CA SER A 279 6.45 -51.52 19.53
C SER A 279 6.86 -51.35 18.05
N THR A 280 8.00 -50.76 17.79
CA THR A 280 8.72 -50.80 16.50
C THR A 280 9.21 -52.20 16.14
N PRO A 281 9.42 -52.51 14.82
CA PRO A 281 10.73 -52.94 14.39
C PRO A 281 11.19 -52.30 13.08
N ALA A 282 12.41 -51.82 13.02
CA ALA A 282 13.68 -52.44 12.56
C ALA A 282 13.85 -52.49 11.02
N ALA A 283 14.98 -51.93 10.61
CA ALA A 283 15.50 -51.75 9.26
C ALA A 283 16.12 -53.02 8.63
N ALA A 284 16.33 -52.91 7.34
CA ALA A 284 17.43 -53.35 6.48
C ALA A 284 16.99 -54.18 5.25
N PRO A 285 17.81 -54.42 4.20
CA PRO A 285 19.00 -53.69 3.77
C PRO A 285 19.03 -53.35 2.24
N VAL A 286 20.09 -52.62 1.90
CA VAL A 286 20.62 -52.24 0.56
C VAL A 286 20.99 -53.47 -0.30
N VAL A 287 20.73 -53.37 -1.63
CA VAL A 287 21.49 -54.10 -2.66
C VAL A 287 21.88 -53.16 -3.79
N HIS A 288 23.20 -53.05 -3.97
CA HIS A 288 23.87 -52.52 -5.16
C HIS A 288 23.80 -53.51 -6.31
N HIS A 289 23.65 -53.04 -7.54
CA HIS A 289 24.28 -53.69 -8.70
C HIS A 289 24.76 -52.63 -9.70
N ASP A 290 26.08 -52.58 -9.84
CA ASP A 290 26.84 -52.14 -10.97
C ASP A 290 26.57 -53.04 -12.19
N ASN A 291 26.57 -52.50 -13.40
CA ASN A 291 27.40 -53.01 -14.46
C ASN A 291 27.45 -52.09 -15.69
N THR A 292 28.66 -51.88 -16.05
CA THR A 292 29.32 -51.28 -17.21
C THR A 292 29.02 -51.96 -18.55
N GLU A 293 29.37 -51.21 -19.58
CA GLU A 293 30.06 -51.52 -20.85
C GLU A 293 29.31 -51.45 -22.19
N HIS A 294 29.80 -50.54 -22.97
CA HIS A 294 30.52 -50.58 -24.26
C HIS A 294 29.77 -50.69 -25.59
N HIS A 295 30.26 -49.80 -26.46
CA HIS A 295 30.69 -49.85 -27.84
C HIS A 295 29.89 -49.19 -28.96
N ARG A 296 30.46 -48.14 -29.51
CA ARG A 296 31.27 -47.92 -30.76
C ARG A 296 30.51 -47.65 -32.06
N HIS A 297 30.84 -46.50 -32.57
CA HIS A 297 31.31 -46.13 -33.95
C HIS A 297 30.37 -46.14 -35.16
N HIS A 298 30.40 -45.07 -35.82
CA HIS A 298 30.71 -44.64 -37.19
C HIS A 298 29.75 -43.52 -37.66
N GLY A 299 30.11 -42.43 -38.29
CA GLY A 299 31.22 -42.01 -39.13
C GLY A 299 30.75 -40.78 -39.95
N LEU A 300 31.58 -39.81 -40.12
CA LEU A 300 31.48 -38.56 -40.85
C LEU A 300 31.25 -38.73 -42.38
N PRO A 301 31.08 -37.72 -43.27
CA PRO A 301 31.55 -36.33 -43.13
C PRO A 301 30.69 -35.19 -43.78
N SER A 302 31.02 -33.98 -43.39
CA SER A 302 31.32 -32.73 -44.13
C SER A 302 30.23 -31.94 -44.84
N SER A 303 30.07 -30.68 -44.48
CA SER A 303 30.64 -29.52 -45.17
C SER A 303 30.22 -28.20 -44.50
N THR A 304 31.20 -27.35 -44.26
CA THR A 304 31.11 -25.97 -43.80
C THR A 304 30.62 -25.00 -44.88
N PRO A 305 30.09 -23.82 -44.52
CA PRO A 305 30.99 -22.69 -44.41
C PRO A 305 30.79 -21.77 -43.19
N SER A 306 31.89 -21.21 -42.80
CA SER A 306 32.18 -20.30 -41.72
C SER A 306 31.40 -18.99 -41.75
N VAL A 307 30.86 -18.59 -40.60
CA VAL A 307 30.62 -17.17 -40.26
C VAL A 307 31.22 -16.88 -38.90
N ASN A 308 32.15 -15.93 -38.92
CA ASN A 308 32.86 -15.41 -37.76
C ASN A 308 31.93 -14.93 -36.66
N LYS A 309 31.88 -15.60 -35.50
CA LYS A 309 31.41 -15.04 -34.23
C LYS A 309 32.62 -14.68 -33.37
N ARG A 310 32.85 -13.40 -33.19
CA ARG A 310 33.76 -12.90 -32.18
C ARG A 310 33.13 -13.24 -30.81
N SER A 311 33.76 -14.06 -30.04
CA SER A 311 33.51 -14.32 -28.63
C SER A 311 33.93 -13.10 -27.80
N PRO A 312 33.17 -12.68 -26.80
CA PRO A 312 33.70 -11.73 -25.84
C PRO A 312 34.68 -12.46 -24.93
N SER A 313 35.88 -11.90 -24.84
CA SER A 313 36.92 -12.33 -23.92
C SER A 313 36.43 -12.28 -22.46
N SER A 314 36.60 -13.39 -21.75
CA SER A 314 36.52 -13.45 -20.28
C SER A 314 37.66 -12.59 -19.70
N ALA A 315 37.33 -11.38 -19.28
CA ALA A 315 38.20 -10.61 -18.41
C ALA A 315 38.04 -11.14 -17.00
N THR A 316 38.96 -11.98 -16.57
CA THR A 316 39.19 -12.28 -15.17
C THR A 316 39.63 -11.00 -14.46
N ALA A 317 38.69 -10.39 -13.71
CA ALA A 317 39.01 -9.28 -12.84
C ALA A 317 39.90 -9.78 -11.69
N SER A 318 41.11 -9.28 -11.62
CA SER A 318 42.05 -9.44 -10.50
C SER A 318 41.42 -8.82 -9.25
N MET A 319 41.19 -9.64 -8.23
CA MET A 319 40.80 -9.15 -6.89
C MET A 319 42.02 -8.53 -6.21
N ALA A 320 41.96 -7.24 -5.92
CA ALA A 320 42.92 -6.60 -5.06
C ALA A 320 42.52 -6.82 -3.60
N THR A 321 43.32 -7.62 -2.89
CA THR A 321 43.18 -7.83 -1.43
C THR A 321 43.98 -6.77 -0.69
N GLY A 322 43.28 -5.81 -0.05
CA GLY A 322 43.87 -4.95 0.98
C GLY A 322 43.83 -5.67 2.35
N PRO A 323 44.66 -5.28 3.31
CA PRO A 323 44.80 -6.00 4.56
C PRO A 323 43.56 -5.83 5.45
N GLY A 324 42.79 -6.91 5.64
CA GLY A 324 41.66 -6.97 6.57
C GLY A 324 40.32 -6.45 6.07
N GLY A 325 40.15 -6.20 4.77
CA GLY A 325 38.94 -5.63 4.20
C GLY A 325 37.82 -6.65 3.98
N ILE A 326 36.61 -6.31 4.34
CA ILE A 326 35.36 -6.92 3.89
C ILE A 326 35.38 -6.93 2.36
N MET A 327 35.16 -8.08 1.71
CA MET A 327 35.05 -8.16 0.25
C MET A 327 33.95 -7.20 -0.21
N SER A 328 34.32 -6.18 -0.97
CA SER A 328 33.35 -5.22 -1.55
C SER A 328 32.51 -5.94 -2.60
N THR A 329 31.19 -5.95 -2.40
CA THR A 329 30.23 -6.59 -3.32
C THR A 329 29.60 -5.58 -4.27
N VAL A 330 29.57 -4.31 -3.89
CA VAL A 330 29.06 -3.22 -4.73
C VAL A 330 30.22 -2.60 -5.51
N LYS A 331 30.12 -2.57 -6.84
CA LYS A 331 31.14 -1.96 -7.70
C LYS A 331 31.25 -0.47 -7.41
N ARG A 332 32.46 -0.01 -7.14
CA ARG A 332 32.75 1.43 -7.02
C ARG A 332 32.71 2.06 -8.41
N PRO A 333 32.04 3.22 -8.58
CA PRO A 333 32.04 3.91 -9.86
C PRO A 333 33.45 4.46 -10.18
N THR A 334 33.76 4.53 -11.46
CA THR A 334 34.95 5.26 -11.93
C THR A 334 34.69 6.76 -11.94
N VAL A 335 35.76 7.56 -12.01
CA VAL A 335 35.64 9.02 -12.15
C VAL A 335 34.83 9.39 -13.40
N ASP A 336 35.00 8.69 -14.51
CA ASP A 336 34.25 8.92 -15.76
C ASP A 336 32.75 8.62 -15.59
N GLN A 337 32.40 7.54 -14.86
CA GLN A 337 31.00 7.23 -14.57
C GLN A 337 30.36 8.30 -13.68
N MET A 338 31.12 8.83 -12.72
CA MET A 338 30.64 9.92 -11.88
C MET A 338 30.52 11.23 -12.65
N HIS A 339 31.42 11.53 -13.60
CA HIS A 339 31.26 12.68 -14.50
C HIS A 339 29.96 12.61 -15.29
N ALA A 340 29.63 11.45 -15.86
CA ALA A 340 28.36 11.27 -16.56
C ALA A 340 27.13 11.52 -15.65
N ILE A 341 27.21 11.17 -14.36
CA ILE A 341 26.18 11.49 -13.35
C ILE A 341 26.15 12.99 -13.06
N VAL A 342 27.28 13.61 -12.81
CA VAL A 342 27.45 15.05 -12.57
C VAL A 342 26.85 15.86 -13.73
N ASP A 343 27.14 15.50 -14.96
CA ASP A 343 26.59 16.12 -16.17
C ASP A 343 25.05 15.96 -16.24
N SER A 344 24.55 14.76 -15.91
CA SER A 344 23.10 14.49 -15.88
C SER A 344 22.37 15.30 -14.81
N LEU A 345 23.06 15.67 -13.74
CA LEU A 345 22.57 16.51 -12.66
C LEU A 345 22.81 18.01 -12.92
N HIS A 346 23.38 18.36 -14.07
CA HIS A 346 23.72 19.74 -14.46
C HIS A 346 24.66 20.44 -13.47
N MET A 347 25.56 19.67 -12.84
CA MET A 347 26.59 20.18 -11.96
C MET A 347 27.87 20.42 -12.78
N ASN A 348 28.65 21.42 -12.42
CA ASN A 348 29.94 21.70 -13.05
C ASN A 348 31.06 21.41 -12.04
N MET A 349 31.71 20.25 -12.22
CA MET A 349 32.77 19.78 -11.33
C MET A 349 34.01 19.37 -12.12
N SER A 350 35.18 19.70 -11.58
CA SER A 350 36.46 19.20 -12.12
C SER A 350 36.67 17.72 -11.78
N SER A 351 37.47 17.01 -12.54
CA SER A 351 37.83 15.61 -12.26
C SER A 351 38.48 15.42 -10.88
N ARG A 352 39.16 16.43 -10.38
CA ARG A 352 39.71 16.42 -9.01
C ARG A 352 38.60 16.44 -7.96
N GLU A 353 37.64 17.36 -8.10
CA GLU A 353 36.49 17.41 -7.18
C GLU A 353 35.68 16.12 -7.22
N VAL A 354 35.43 15.58 -8.41
CA VAL A 354 34.72 14.27 -8.53
C VAL A 354 35.49 13.16 -7.82
N ALA A 355 36.83 13.13 -7.93
CA ALA A 355 37.64 12.14 -7.22
C ALA A 355 37.57 12.32 -5.69
N GLU A 356 37.62 13.56 -5.19
CA GLU A 356 37.45 13.86 -3.76
C GLU A 356 36.04 13.45 -3.26
N TYR A 357 34.98 13.69 -4.05
CA TYR A 357 33.62 13.21 -3.72
C TYR A 357 33.52 11.69 -3.69
N LEU A 358 34.20 10.97 -4.60
CA LEU A 358 34.24 9.51 -4.56
C LEU A 358 34.85 8.97 -3.27
N GLU A 359 35.91 9.58 -2.77
CA GLU A 359 36.53 9.22 -1.48
C GLU A 359 35.52 9.44 -0.33
N ILE A 360 34.80 10.57 -0.32
CA ILE A 360 33.79 10.90 0.68
C ILE A 360 32.63 9.89 0.63
N MET A 361 32.25 9.40 -0.57
CA MET A 361 31.17 8.45 -0.77
C MET A 361 31.54 7.01 -0.35
N GLU A 362 32.79 6.70 -0.04
CA GLU A 362 33.20 5.32 0.31
C GLU A 362 32.38 4.76 1.50
N GLY A 363 32.08 5.57 2.52
CA GLY A 363 31.21 5.16 3.64
C GLY A 363 29.79 4.78 3.19
N THR A 364 29.28 5.44 2.16
CA THR A 364 28.00 5.10 1.53
C THR A 364 28.08 3.73 0.85
N PHE A 365 29.13 3.50 0.05
CA PHE A 365 29.31 2.22 -0.63
C PHE A 365 29.46 1.05 0.36
N GLN A 366 30.18 1.23 1.47
CA GLN A 366 30.27 0.24 2.53
C GLN A 366 28.93 -0.11 3.16
N SER A 367 28.03 0.88 3.28
CA SER A 367 26.66 0.63 3.74
C SER A 367 25.88 -0.27 2.77
N TYR A 368 26.04 -0.07 1.46
CA TYR A 368 25.47 -0.94 0.44
C TYR A 368 26.10 -2.33 0.43
N ASP A 369 27.43 -2.43 0.64
CA ASP A 369 28.09 -3.74 0.82
C ASP A 369 27.52 -4.50 2.02
N ARG A 370 27.21 -3.79 3.11
CA ARG A 370 26.57 -4.41 4.27
C ARG A 370 25.16 -4.89 3.94
N LEU A 371 24.37 -4.13 3.20
CA LEU A 371 23.02 -4.52 2.78
C LEU A 371 23.04 -5.81 1.96
N THR A 372 24.01 -5.99 1.06
CA THR A 372 24.10 -7.22 0.26
C THR A 372 24.41 -8.47 1.08
N GLN A 373 24.95 -8.31 2.29
CA GLN A 373 25.24 -9.41 3.21
C GLN A 373 24.04 -9.77 4.11
N LEU A 374 23.03 -8.92 4.18
CA LEU A 374 21.84 -9.17 4.98
C LEU A 374 20.81 -9.97 4.17
N PRO A 375 20.20 -11.00 4.74
CA PRO A 375 19.13 -11.72 4.06
C PRO A 375 17.91 -10.83 3.89
N ASP A 376 17.23 -10.97 2.75
CA ASP A 376 15.94 -10.33 2.55
C ASP A 376 14.87 -10.95 3.45
N ASN A 377 13.97 -10.14 3.99
CA ASN A 377 12.92 -10.59 4.89
C ASN A 377 11.61 -10.79 4.14
N LEU A 378 11.51 -11.89 3.40
CA LEU A 378 10.33 -12.25 2.61
C LEU A 378 9.35 -13.12 3.39
N PRO A 379 8.03 -13.02 3.12
CA PRO A 379 7.03 -13.93 3.68
C PRO A 379 7.34 -15.39 3.33
N PRO A 380 7.15 -16.34 4.27
CA PRO A 380 7.47 -17.74 4.03
C PRO A 380 6.49 -18.37 3.04
N VAL A 381 7.03 -19.17 2.11
CA VAL A 381 6.28 -20.01 1.20
C VAL A 381 5.92 -21.33 1.92
N ARG A 382 4.62 -21.61 2.12
CA ARG A 382 4.17 -22.67 3.03
C ARG A 382 3.75 -23.97 2.35
N TYR A 383 3.15 -23.86 1.15
CA TYR A 383 2.50 -25.01 0.52
C TYR A 383 3.35 -25.60 -0.59
N PRO A 384 3.43 -26.96 -0.70
CA PRO A 384 4.08 -27.62 -1.81
C PRO A 384 3.44 -27.27 -3.14
N ARG A 385 4.24 -27.15 -4.19
CA ARG A 385 3.78 -26.75 -5.51
C ARG A 385 4.50 -27.50 -6.62
N THR A 386 3.82 -27.63 -7.75
CA THR A 386 4.44 -28.12 -8.97
C THR A 386 5.07 -26.96 -9.74
N PRO A 387 6.15 -27.21 -10.47
CA PRO A 387 6.73 -26.21 -11.37
C PRO A 387 5.79 -25.70 -12.38
N GLY A 388 5.23 -25.12 -12.91
CA GLY A 388 4.21 -24.86 -13.95
C GLY A 388 4.60 -25.45 -15.29
N ILE A 389 3.58 -25.77 -16.04
CA ILE A 389 3.69 -26.32 -17.40
C ILE A 389 2.97 -25.38 -18.36
N LYS A 390 3.65 -24.93 -19.42
CA LYS A 390 3.00 -24.18 -20.50
C LYS A 390 2.11 -25.15 -21.29
N PRO A 391 0.80 -24.92 -21.39
CA PRO A 391 -0.10 -25.83 -22.10
C PRO A 391 0.16 -25.80 -23.61
N SER A 392 -0.18 -26.89 -24.26
CA SER A 392 -0.17 -26.93 -25.73
C SER A 392 -1.29 -26.05 -26.31
N GLN A 393 -1.24 -25.69 -27.56
CA GLN A 393 -2.30 -24.95 -28.23
C GLN A 393 -3.63 -25.71 -28.23
N ALA A 394 -3.58 -27.03 -28.34
CA ALA A 394 -4.78 -27.88 -28.28
C ALA A 394 -5.46 -27.86 -26.90
N ASP A 395 -4.66 -27.75 -25.83
CA ASP A 395 -5.13 -27.69 -24.45
C ASP A 395 -5.43 -26.24 -23.99
N ASN A 396 -5.30 -25.26 -24.89
CA ASN A 396 -5.49 -23.85 -24.64
C ASN A 396 -6.11 -23.12 -25.85
N PRO A 397 -7.30 -23.55 -26.30
CA PRO A 397 -7.90 -23.10 -27.57
C PRO A 397 -8.22 -21.60 -27.59
N LEU A 398 -8.49 -21.00 -26.43
CA LEU A 398 -8.70 -19.54 -26.28
C LEU A 398 -7.42 -18.76 -26.02
N ASN A 399 -6.27 -19.41 -25.93
CA ASN A 399 -5.01 -18.84 -25.46
C ASN A 399 -5.14 -18.13 -24.10
N ALA A 400 -5.94 -18.71 -23.19
CA ALA A 400 -6.27 -18.09 -21.89
C ALA A 400 -5.29 -18.49 -20.77
N TRP A 401 -4.68 -19.68 -20.84
CA TRP A 401 -3.70 -20.16 -19.90
C TRP A 401 -2.29 -19.65 -20.24
N ALA A 402 -1.62 -19.06 -19.25
CA ALA A 402 -0.18 -18.78 -19.32
C ALA A 402 0.63 -20.01 -18.86
N VAL A 403 0.28 -20.56 -17.70
CA VAL A 403 0.94 -21.72 -17.07
C VAL A 403 -0.11 -22.50 -16.30
N LYS A 404 -0.17 -23.82 -16.49
CA LYS A 404 -0.91 -24.75 -15.62
C LYS A 404 0.01 -25.25 -14.52
N SER A 405 -0.45 -25.24 -13.28
CA SER A 405 0.28 -25.70 -12.08
C SER A 405 -0.73 -26.23 -11.08
N GLU A 406 -0.29 -26.86 -10.01
CA GLU A 406 -1.16 -27.24 -8.91
C GLU A 406 -0.49 -26.90 -7.58
N VAL A 407 -1.16 -26.01 -6.82
CA VAL A 407 -0.80 -25.70 -5.44
C VAL A 407 -2.02 -25.90 -4.58
N ARG A 408 -2.02 -26.97 -3.80
CA ARG A 408 -3.12 -27.29 -2.89
C ARG A 408 -2.91 -26.57 -1.57
N GLY A 409 -3.95 -25.87 -1.11
CA GLY A 409 -3.97 -25.20 0.18
C GLY A 409 -4.26 -26.14 1.34
N ALA A 410 -4.73 -25.57 2.43
CA ALA A 410 -5.15 -26.30 3.62
C ALA A 410 -6.27 -27.32 3.28
N VAL A 411 -6.32 -28.42 4.04
CA VAL A 411 -7.31 -29.47 3.82
C VAL A 411 -8.75 -29.01 4.05
N HIS A 412 -8.92 -28.01 4.95
CA HIS A 412 -10.21 -27.45 5.36
C HIS A 412 -10.19 -25.94 5.17
N GLY A 413 -11.36 -25.37 4.99
CA GLY A 413 -11.54 -23.92 4.83
C GLY A 413 -12.71 -23.59 3.93
N PRO A 414 -13.11 -22.31 3.85
CA PRO A 414 -14.25 -21.88 3.04
C PRO A 414 -14.07 -22.10 1.53
N LEU A 415 -12.83 -22.20 1.06
CA LEU A 415 -12.49 -22.47 -0.35
C LEU A 415 -12.11 -23.94 -0.60
N ALA A 416 -12.31 -24.84 0.36
CA ALA A 416 -12.00 -26.28 0.17
C ALA A 416 -12.76 -26.84 -1.05
N GLY A 417 -12.04 -27.50 -1.95
CA GLY A 417 -12.57 -28.03 -3.21
C GLY A 417 -12.71 -27.01 -4.35
N LYS A 418 -12.49 -25.71 -4.09
CA LYS A 418 -12.50 -24.68 -5.14
C LYS A 418 -11.16 -24.61 -5.87
N ARG A 419 -11.25 -24.46 -7.21
CA ARG A 419 -10.09 -24.32 -8.11
C ARG A 419 -10.00 -22.88 -8.61
N ILE A 420 -8.88 -22.23 -8.37
CA ILE A 420 -8.69 -20.81 -8.64
C ILE A 420 -7.50 -20.60 -9.60
N VAL A 421 -7.69 -19.80 -10.63
CA VAL A 421 -6.60 -19.33 -11.50
C VAL A 421 -6.24 -17.90 -11.13
N LEU A 422 -4.94 -17.60 -11.18
CA LEU A 422 -4.40 -16.26 -10.91
C LEU A 422 -4.09 -15.51 -12.21
N LYS A 423 -4.36 -14.23 -12.27
CA LYS A 423 -3.82 -13.37 -13.33
C LYS A 423 -2.29 -13.42 -13.30
N ASP A 424 -1.64 -13.38 -14.45
CA ASP A 424 -0.18 -13.60 -14.56
C ASP A 424 0.70 -12.46 -14.00
N ASN A 425 0.11 -11.39 -13.46
CA ASN A 425 0.82 -10.36 -12.69
C ASN A 425 0.91 -10.66 -11.18
N VAL A 426 0.28 -11.76 -10.70
CA VAL A 426 0.30 -12.18 -9.30
C VAL A 426 1.46 -13.13 -9.04
N CYS A 427 2.33 -12.85 -8.09
CA CYS A 427 3.42 -13.73 -7.69
C CYS A 427 2.89 -15.02 -7.07
N LEU A 428 3.31 -16.14 -7.62
CA LEU A 428 3.14 -17.49 -7.10
C LEU A 428 4.54 -18.12 -7.06
N ALA A 429 5.12 -18.24 -5.90
CA ALA A 429 6.48 -18.68 -5.74
C ALA A 429 6.75 -20.01 -6.45
N GLY A 430 7.86 -20.14 -7.13
CA GLY A 430 8.25 -21.34 -7.87
C GLY A 430 7.48 -21.63 -9.15
N VAL A 431 6.54 -20.75 -9.56
CA VAL A 431 5.77 -20.89 -10.81
C VAL A 431 6.09 -19.72 -11.74
N PRO A 432 6.48 -19.95 -13.00
CA PRO A 432 6.86 -18.89 -13.94
C PRO A 432 5.81 -17.80 -14.07
N MET A 433 6.28 -16.57 -14.21
CA MET A 433 5.48 -15.36 -14.39
C MET A 433 6.10 -14.49 -15.47
N MET A 434 5.32 -14.07 -16.46
CA MET A 434 5.77 -13.14 -17.48
C MET A 434 4.95 -11.84 -17.56
N ASN A 435 3.82 -11.79 -16.85
CA ASN A 435 2.90 -10.64 -16.87
C ASN A 435 2.56 -10.17 -18.30
N GLY A 436 2.30 -11.12 -19.19
CA GLY A 436 2.03 -10.87 -20.60
C GLY A 436 3.20 -10.34 -21.43
N ALA A 437 4.39 -10.15 -20.84
CA ALA A 437 5.52 -9.44 -21.42
C ALA A 437 6.68 -10.38 -21.72
N SER A 438 7.14 -10.40 -22.97
CA SER A 438 8.36 -11.16 -23.36
C SER A 438 9.58 -10.75 -22.56
N SER A 439 9.71 -9.47 -22.23
CA SER A 439 10.86 -8.95 -21.47
C SER A 439 10.99 -9.51 -20.04
N LEU A 440 9.92 -10.10 -19.51
CA LEU A 440 9.91 -10.76 -18.19
C LEU A 440 9.86 -12.30 -18.31
N GLU A 441 9.91 -12.86 -19.53
CA GLU A 441 9.89 -14.30 -19.75
C GLU A 441 11.07 -14.97 -19.03
N GLY A 442 10.80 -16.06 -18.32
CA GLY A 442 11.78 -16.80 -17.53
C GLY A 442 11.89 -16.38 -16.07
N TYR A 443 11.23 -15.30 -15.66
CA TYR A 443 11.16 -14.94 -14.25
C TYR A 443 10.30 -15.94 -13.47
N VAL A 444 10.80 -16.35 -12.30
CA VAL A 444 10.10 -17.23 -11.34
C VAL A 444 10.09 -16.52 -9.99
N PRO A 445 8.91 -16.13 -9.48
CA PRO A 445 8.79 -15.49 -8.17
C PRO A 445 9.33 -16.36 -7.03
N ASP A 446 9.92 -15.72 -6.02
CA ASP A 446 10.39 -16.34 -4.78
C ASP A 446 9.42 -16.15 -3.59
N VAL A 447 8.33 -15.43 -3.81
CA VAL A 447 7.32 -15.07 -2.83
C VAL A 447 5.91 -15.35 -3.34
N ASP A 448 5.00 -15.73 -2.45
CA ASP A 448 3.57 -15.74 -2.71
C ASP A 448 2.98 -14.35 -2.41
N ALA A 449 2.13 -13.85 -3.29
CA ALA A 449 1.32 -12.68 -2.98
C ALA A 449 0.42 -12.96 -1.75
N THR A 450 0.13 -11.94 -0.96
CA THR A 450 -0.74 -12.10 0.23
C THR A 450 -2.07 -12.77 -0.11
N LEU A 451 -2.70 -12.38 -1.22
CA LEU A 451 -3.96 -13.00 -1.67
C LEU A 451 -3.79 -14.49 -1.99
N VAL A 452 -2.63 -14.91 -2.51
CA VAL A 452 -2.30 -16.32 -2.76
C VAL A 452 -2.24 -17.10 -1.45
N THR A 453 -1.49 -16.59 -0.48
CA THR A 453 -1.38 -17.21 0.84
C THR A 453 -2.76 -17.37 1.49
N ARG A 454 -3.62 -16.33 1.42
CA ARG A 454 -4.98 -16.37 1.97
C ARG A 454 -5.88 -17.38 1.28
N ILE A 455 -5.82 -17.48 -0.04
CA ILE A 455 -6.56 -18.51 -0.80
C ILE A 455 -6.15 -19.92 -0.38
N LEU A 456 -4.84 -20.15 -0.24
CA LEU A 456 -4.30 -21.45 0.17
C LEU A 456 -4.64 -21.77 1.63
N ASP A 457 -4.50 -20.80 2.53
CA ASP A 457 -4.88 -20.96 3.95
C ASP A 457 -6.39 -21.23 4.11
N ALA A 458 -7.22 -20.72 3.19
CA ALA A 458 -8.65 -20.99 3.13
C ALA A 458 -9.02 -22.33 2.46
N GLY A 459 -8.07 -23.16 2.10
CA GLY A 459 -8.26 -24.49 1.50
C GLY A 459 -8.45 -24.50 -0.02
N GLY A 460 -8.28 -23.36 -0.69
CA GLY A 460 -8.36 -23.26 -2.15
C GLY A 460 -7.19 -23.98 -2.84
N THR A 461 -7.42 -24.43 -4.07
CA THR A 461 -6.38 -25.00 -4.94
C THR A 461 -6.10 -24.02 -6.07
N ILE A 462 -4.87 -23.52 -6.16
CA ILE A 462 -4.42 -22.71 -7.28
C ILE A 462 -4.02 -23.64 -8.41
N VAL A 463 -4.63 -23.47 -9.58
CA VAL A 463 -4.46 -24.38 -10.73
C VAL A 463 -3.59 -23.80 -11.85
N GLY A 464 -3.05 -22.62 -11.66
CA GLY A 464 -2.12 -22.00 -12.60
C GLY A 464 -2.29 -20.49 -12.72
N LYS A 465 -1.70 -19.98 -13.78
CA LYS A 465 -1.70 -18.56 -14.14
C LYS A 465 -2.42 -18.36 -15.48
N ALA A 466 -3.26 -17.34 -15.55
CA ALA A 466 -3.99 -16.94 -16.75
C ALA A 466 -3.27 -15.80 -17.46
N HIS A 467 -3.25 -15.83 -18.79
CA HIS A 467 -2.70 -14.74 -19.59
C HIS A 467 -3.35 -13.40 -19.24
N CYS A 468 -2.53 -12.37 -19.24
CA CYS A 468 -2.93 -10.98 -19.16
C CYS A 468 -2.24 -10.18 -20.26
N GLU A 469 -2.65 -8.95 -20.44
CA GLU A 469 -2.09 -8.05 -21.41
C GLU A 469 -0.67 -7.62 -21.03
N TYR A 470 0.10 -7.10 -21.99
CA TYR A 470 1.50 -6.72 -21.82
C TYR A 470 1.64 -5.72 -20.67
N PHE A 471 2.27 -6.13 -19.55
CA PHE A 471 2.31 -5.42 -18.27
C PHE A 471 0.96 -4.83 -17.84
N CYS A 472 -0.12 -5.57 -18.10
CA CYS A 472 -1.49 -5.19 -17.76
C CYS A 472 -2.00 -3.89 -18.42
N LEU A 473 -1.34 -3.38 -19.47
CA LEU A 473 -1.70 -2.10 -20.11
C LEU A 473 -2.48 -2.30 -21.42
N SER A 474 -3.68 -2.80 -21.32
CA SER A 474 -4.69 -2.84 -22.41
C SER A 474 -6.05 -3.26 -21.85
N GLY A 475 -7.13 -2.66 -22.36
CA GLY A 475 -8.50 -3.13 -22.15
C GLY A 475 -8.94 -4.16 -23.22
N GLY A 476 -8.20 -4.27 -24.34
CA GLY A 476 -8.36 -5.32 -25.32
C GLY A 476 -7.47 -6.51 -25.00
N SER A 477 -7.73 -7.69 -25.60
CA SER A 477 -7.03 -8.94 -25.28
C SER A 477 -6.02 -9.39 -26.34
N HIS A 478 -5.30 -8.44 -26.94
CA HIS A 478 -4.40 -8.70 -28.09
C HIS A 478 -2.96 -8.28 -27.89
N THR A 479 -2.61 -7.71 -26.74
CA THR A 479 -1.28 -7.14 -26.51
C THR A 479 -0.30 -8.10 -25.84
N ASN A 480 -0.76 -9.28 -25.39
CA ASN A 480 0.07 -10.30 -24.78
C ASN A 480 1.14 -10.82 -25.75
N ALA A 481 2.38 -10.96 -25.29
CA ALA A 481 3.50 -11.45 -26.10
C ALA A 481 3.30 -12.91 -26.60
N ALA A 482 2.51 -13.70 -25.90
CA ALA A 482 2.15 -15.07 -26.31
C ALA A 482 0.97 -15.13 -27.30
N GLY A 483 0.48 -13.98 -27.74
CA GLY A 483 -0.64 -13.86 -28.67
C GLY A 483 -1.97 -13.49 -28.01
N PRO A 484 -3.02 -13.22 -28.80
CA PRO A 484 -4.31 -12.73 -28.31
C PRO A 484 -5.08 -13.81 -27.53
N VAL A 485 -5.84 -13.37 -26.53
CA VAL A 485 -6.85 -14.20 -25.86
C VAL A 485 -8.19 -14.01 -26.54
N HIS A 486 -8.84 -15.11 -26.90
CA HIS A 486 -10.11 -15.10 -27.64
C HIS A 486 -11.31 -15.09 -26.71
N ASN A 487 -12.37 -14.41 -27.13
CA ASN A 487 -13.64 -14.35 -26.43
C ASN A 487 -14.33 -15.72 -26.43
N PRO A 488 -14.84 -16.24 -25.30
CA PRO A 488 -15.46 -17.55 -25.22
C PRO A 488 -16.80 -17.63 -25.97
N TYR A 489 -17.48 -16.50 -26.21
CA TYR A 489 -18.74 -16.48 -26.99
C TYR A 489 -18.51 -16.34 -28.49
N ARG A 490 -17.36 -15.73 -28.88
CA ARG A 490 -17.05 -15.53 -30.30
C ARG A 490 -15.55 -15.52 -30.55
N TYR A 491 -15.04 -16.61 -31.10
CA TYR A 491 -13.64 -16.69 -31.49
C TYR A 491 -13.26 -15.57 -32.47
N GLY A 492 -12.07 -15.00 -32.32
CA GLY A 492 -11.61 -13.84 -33.11
C GLY A 492 -12.08 -12.48 -32.55
N TYR A 493 -12.84 -12.48 -31.46
CA TYR A 493 -13.21 -11.28 -30.74
C TYR A 493 -12.40 -11.15 -29.44
N SER A 494 -12.28 -9.93 -28.93
CA SER A 494 -11.58 -9.64 -27.68
C SER A 494 -12.31 -10.25 -26.49
N ALA A 495 -11.57 -10.92 -25.59
CA ALA A 495 -12.07 -11.32 -24.28
C ALA A 495 -12.14 -10.14 -23.29
N GLY A 496 -11.65 -8.95 -23.69
CA GLY A 496 -11.39 -7.86 -22.77
C GLY A 496 -10.09 -8.06 -22.03
N GLY A 497 -9.55 -6.96 -21.47
CA GLY A 497 -8.27 -6.96 -20.77
C GLY A 497 -8.29 -5.99 -19.59
N SER A 498 -7.24 -6.02 -18.82
CA SER A 498 -6.01 -6.81 -18.94
C SER A 498 -6.10 -8.19 -18.28
N SER A 499 -7.18 -8.54 -17.54
CA SER A 499 -7.40 -9.89 -16.97
C SER A 499 -8.07 -10.82 -17.98
N SER A 500 -7.54 -10.85 -19.23
CA SER A 500 -8.17 -11.51 -20.38
C SER A 500 -8.33 -13.01 -20.20
N GLY A 501 -7.27 -13.71 -19.83
CA GLY A 501 -7.29 -15.15 -19.60
C GLY A 501 -8.15 -15.54 -18.41
N SER A 502 -8.12 -14.77 -17.31
CA SER A 502 -8.97 -15.01 -16.13
C SER A 502 -10.45 -15.01 -16.51
N ALA A 503 -10.89 -14.00 -17.27
CA ALA A 503 -12.28 -13.90 -17.72
C ALA A 503 -12.65 -14.96 -18.76
N ALA A 504 -11.76 -15.24 -19.71
CA ALA A 504 -12.02 -16.24 -20.76
C ALA A 504 -12.20 -17.65 -20.18
N LEU A 505 -11.39 -18.05 -19.21
CA LEU A 505 -11.49 -19.38 -18.56
C LEU A 505 -12.78 -19.53 -17.77
N VAL A 506 -13.18 -18.49 -17.02
CA VAL A 506 -14.46 -18.52 -16.28
C VAL A 506 -15.65 -18.45 -17.25
N GLY A 507 -15.60 -17.58 -18.26
CA GLY A 507 -16.66 -17.44 -19.26
C GLY A 507 -16.84 -18.68 -20.15
N ALA A 508 -15.77 -19.45 -20.35
CA ALA A 508 -15.82 -20.74 -21.05
C ALA A 508 -16.31 -21.90 -20.16
N GLY A 509 -16.48 -21.69 -18.85
CA GLY A 509 -16.87 -22.74 -17.90
C GLY A 509 -15.75 -23.73 -17.55
N GLU A 510 -14.49 -23.42 -17.86
CA GLU A 510 -13.33 -24.25 -17.44
C GLU A 510 -13.06 -24.18 -15.95
N LEU A 511 -13.33 -23.02 -15.37
CA LEU A 511 -13.15 -22.72 -13.93
C LEU A 511 -14.30 -21.84 -13.44
N ASP A 512 -14.61 -21.96 -12.16
CA ASP A 512 -15.62 -21.12 -11.51
C ASP A 512 -15.03 -19.82 -10.93
N LEU A 513 -13.73 -19.82 -10.56
CA LEU A 513 -13.08 -18.73 -9.84
C LEU A 513 -11.74 -18.33 -10.48
N ALA A 514 -11.53 -17.03 -10.56
CA ALA A 514 -10.27 -16.42 -10.96
C ALA A 514 -9.95 -15.16 -10.13
N ILE A 515 -8.69 -14.80 -10.07
CA ILE A 515 -8.21 -13.48 -9.60
C ILE A 515 -7.89 -12.62 -10.81
N GLY A 516 -8.36 -11.36 -10.76
CA GLY A 516 -8.00 -10.30 -11.70
C GLY A 516 -7.33 -9.13 -11.02
N GLY A 517 -6.85 -8.17 -11.82
CA GLY A 517 -6.36 -6.85 -11.38
C GLY A 517 -7.02 -5.77 -12.21
N ASP A 518 -7.28 -4.60 -11.62
CA ASP A 518 -8.04 -3.50 -12.22
C ASP A 518 -7.36 -2.16 -11.92
N GLN A 519 -7.00 -1.43 -12.96
CA GLN A 519 -6.34 -0.13 -12.92
C GLN A 519 -7.05 0.93 -13.78
N GLY A 520 -7.99 0.48 -14.60
CA GLY A 520 -8.83 1.31 -15.47
C GLY A 520 -10.10 0.57 -15.90
N GLY A 521 -10.33 -0.62 -15.31
CA GLY A 521 -11.44 -1.49 -15.64
C GLY A 521 -11.06 -2.96 -15.86
N SER A 522 -9.81 -3.33 -15.59
CA SER A 522 -9.26 -4.62 -16.05
C SER A 522 -9.78 -5.87 -15.33
N ILE A 523 -10.64 -5.77 -14.33
CA ILE A 523 -11.53 -6.84 -13.84
C ILE A 523 -12.88 -6.73 -14.56
N ARG A 524 -13.45 -5.54 -14.60
CA ARG A 524 -14.82 -5.25 -14.99
C ARG A 524 -15.02 -5.34 -16.51
N MET A 525 -14.07 -4.84 -17.29
CA MET A 525 -14.12 -4.90 -18.77
C MET A 525 -14.17 -6.34 -19.28
N PRO A 526 -13.21 -7.21 -18.94
CA PRO A 526 -13.25 -8.59 -19.41
C PRO A 526 -14.42 -9.37 -18.78
N ALA A 527 -14.86 -9.04 -17.56
CA ALA A 527 -16.05 -9.65 -16.98
C ALA A 527 -17.31 -9.32 -17.80
N SER A 528 -17.47 -8.07 -18.24
CA SER A 528 -18.58 -7.66 -19.11
C SER A 528 -18.58 -8.40 -20.44
N TRP A 529 -17.42 -8.49 -21.10
CA TRP A 529 -17.31 -9.08 -22.44
C TRP A 529 -17.32 -10.61 -22.44
N CYS A 530 -16.97 -11.25 -21.30
CA CYS A 530 -17.03 -12.70 -21.12
C CYS A 530 -18.28 -13.18 -20.35
N GLY A 531 -19.21 -12.29 -19.99
CA GLY A 531 -20.48 -12.66 -19.36
C GLY A 531 -20.32 -13.30 -17.98
N ILE A 532 -19.43 -12.75 -17.15
CA ILE A 532 -19.13 -13.21 -15.79
C ILE A 532 -19.23 -12.07 -14.78
N TYR A 533 -19.13 -12.40 -13.50
CA TYR A 533 -19.15 -11.44 -12.41
C TYR A 533 -17.72 -11.00 -12.05
N GLY A 534 -17.43 -9.69 -12.11
CA GLY A 534 -16.12 -9.14 -11.79
C GLY A 534 -16.22 -7.98 -10.80
N MET A 535 -15.66 -8.16 -9.60
CA MET A 535 -15.66 -7.16 -8.54
C MET A 535 -14.32 -6.46 -8.44
N LYS A 536 -14.30 -5.16 -8.68
CA LYS A 536 -13.24 -4.25 -8.25
C LYS A 536 -13.62 -3.72 -6.87
N PRO A 537 -12.95 -4.16 -5.79
CA PRO A 537 -13.28 -3.70 -4.45
C PRO A 537 -12.85 -2.24 -4.21
N THR A 538 -13.17 -1.70 -3.05
CA THR A 538 -12.63 -0.43 -2.57
C THR A 538 -11.11 -0.45 -2.61
N HIS A 539 -10.48 0.67 -3.01
CA HIS A 539 -9.02 0.79 -3.05
C HIS A 539 -8.40 0.44 -1.69
N GLY A 540 -7.41 -0.45 -1.68
CA GLY A 540 -6.76 -0.93 -0.47
C GLY A 540 -7.55 -1.96 0.35
N LEU A 541 -8.73 -2.41 -0.08
CA LEU A 541 -9.45 -3.50 0.61
C LEU A 541 -8.71 -4.84 0.48
N VAL A 542 -8.25 -5.17 -0.72
CA VAL A 542 -7.41 -6.34 -0.99
C VAL A 542 -5.96 -5.89 -1.08
N PRO A 543 -5.04 -6.52 -0.32
CA PRO A 543 -3.63 -6.16 -0.39
C PRO A 543 -3.04 -6.49 -1.76
N TYR A 544 -2.17 -5.61 -2.24
CA TYR A 544 -1.45 -5.77 -3.50
C TYR A 544 -0.03 -6.33 -3.32
N THR A 545 0.34 -6.68 -2.11
CA THR A 545 1.64 -7.31 -1.78
C THR A 545 1.88 -8.54 -2.62
N GLY A 546 2.99 -8.55 -3.37
CA GLY A 546 3.32 -9.63 -4.30
C GLY A 546 2.54 -9.62 -5.61
N VAL A 547 1.85 -8.53 -5.95
CA VAL A 547 1.23 -8.30 -7.26
C VAL A 547 2.03 -7.22 -7.98
N MET A 548 2.42 -7.43 -9.23
CA MET A 548 3.16 -6.43 -9.99
C MET A 548 2.28 -5.22 -10.29
N PRO A 549 2.65 -4.02 -9.79
CA PRO A 549 1.83 -2.82 -9.93
C PRO A 549 2.05 -2.11 -11.27
N ILE A 550 1.08 -1.29 -11.64
CA ILE A 550 1.21 -0.26 -12.68
C ILE A 550 1.41 1.10 -12.03
N GLU A 551 0.47 1.49 -11.17
CA GLU A 551 0.46 2.76 -10.44
C GLU A 551 -0.32 2.58 -9.13
N ALA A 552 0.33 2.87 -8.01
CA ALA A 552 -0.14 2.49 -6.68
C ALA A 552 -1.50 3.07 -6.28
N THR A 553 -1.88 4.24 -6.81
CA THR A 553 -3.11 4.93 -6.40
C THR A 553 -4.35 4.46 -7.16
N ILE A 554 -4.17 3.65 -8.22
CA ILE A 554 -5.26 3.09 -9.02
C ILE A 554 -5.23 1.56 -9.12
N ASP A 555 -4.23 0.91 -8.55
CA ASP A 555 -4.10 -0.56 -8.57
C ASP A 555 -5.10 -1.25 -7.63
N HIS A 556 -5.89 -2.18 -8.18
CA HIS A 556 -6.82 -3.03 -7.43
C HIS A 556 -6.65 -4.49 -7.83
N ALA A 557 -6.92 -5.40 -6.89
CA ALA A 557 -7.06 -6.84 -7.14
C ALA A 557 -8.42 -7.32 -6.64
N GLY A 558 -9.03 -8.28 -7.33
CA GLY A 558 -10.35 -8.77 -6.93
C GLY A 558 -10.81 -10.03 -7.67
N PRO A 559 -11.96 -10.59 -7.25
CA PRO A 559 -12.49 -11.82 -7.79
C PRO A 559 -13.21 -11.65 -9.13
N MET A 560 -13.06 -12.66 -9.99
CA MET A 560 -13.77 -12.84 -11.25
C MET A 560 -14.37 -14.26 -11.26
N THR A 561 -15.70 -14.40 -11.32
CA THR A 561 -16.36 -15.68 -11.03
C THR A 561 -17.59 -15.93 -11.89
N ALA A 562 -17.99 -17.19 -11.95
CA ALA A 562 -19.21 -17.61 -12.66
C ALA A 562 -20.49 -17.25 -11.88
N THR A 563 -20.41 -17.10 -10.54
CA THR A 563 -21.56 -16.79 -9.68
C THR A 563 -21.24 -15.66 -8.72
N VAL A 564 -22.29 -14.93 -8.29
CA VAL A 564 -22.15 -13.87 -7.28
C VAL A 564 -21.74 -14.45 -5.92
N ALA A 565 -22.24 -15.63 -5.59
CA ALA A 565 -21.92 -16.29 -4.31
C ALA A 565 -20.43 -16.63 -4.19
N ASP A 566 -19.84 -17.18 -5.24
CA ASP A 566 -18.40 -17.47 -5.27
C ASP A 566 -17.56 -16.19 -5.29
N ASN A 567 -18.06 -15.11 -5.91
CA ASN A 567 -17.41 -13.81 -5.93
C ASN A 567 -17.34 -13.21 -4.52
N ALA A 568 -18.46 -13.20 -3.81
CA ALA A 568 -18.52 -12.72 -2.42
C ALA A 568 -17.63 -13.55 -1.48
N LEU A 569 -17.65 -14.88 -1.62
CA LEU A 569 -16.83 -15.79 -0.82
C LEU A 569 -15.34 -15.56 -1.06
N LEU A 570 -14.91 -15.41 -2.32
CA LEU A 570 -13.51 -15.19 -2.65
C LEU A 570 -13.04 -13.83 -2.15
N LEU A 571 -13.86 -12.77 -2.27
CA LEU A 571 -13.53 -11.46 -1.72
C LEU A 571 -13.41 -11.52 -0.18
N GLU A 572 -14.29 -12.21 0.51
CA GLU A 572 -14.27 -12.39 1.96
C GLU A 572 -12.95 -13.02 2.44
N VAL A 573 -12.39 -13.94 1.65
CA VAL A 573 -11.11 -14.59 1.94
C VAL A 573 -9.91 -13.67 1.69
N ILE A 574 -9.89 -12.93 0.58
CA ILE A 574 -8.70 -12.17 0.17
C ILE A 574 -8.64 -10.76 0.76
N ALA A 575 -9.74 -10.22 1.30
CA ALA A 575 -9.84 -8.87 1.83
C ALA A 575 -9.12 -8.69 3.19
N GLY A 576 -8.81 -7.44 3.53
CA GLY A 576 -8.25 -7.03 4.83
C GLY A 576 -6.78 -6.69 4.79
N ALA A 577 -6.29 -5.99 5.84
CA ALA A 577 -4.91 -5.56 5.95
C ALA A 577 -3.94 -6.74 6.09
N ASP A 578 -2.76 -6.61 5.48
CA ASP A 578 -1.66 -7.57 5.63
C ASP A 578 -0.44 -7.01 6.39
N GLY A 579 -0.42 -5.70 6.66
CA GLY A 579 0.70 -5.02 7.30
C GLY A 579 1.92 -4.81 6.38
N LEU A 580 1.82 -5.19 5.12
CA LEU A 580 2.90 -5.14 4.13
C LEU A 580 2.58 -4.23 2.94
N ASP A 581 1.29 -3.97 2.67
CA ASP A 581 0.84 -3.04 1.64
C ASP A 581 0.59 -1.65 2.24
N PRO A 582 1.42 -0.65 1.94
CA PRO A 582 1.31 0.68 2.54
C PRO A 582 0.09 1.49 2.04
N ARG A 583 -0.63 0.99 1.03
CA ARG A 583 -1.85 1.63 0.49
C ARG A 583 -3.08 1.33 1.34
N GLN A 584 -2.98 0.43 2.32
CA GLN A 584 -4.10 -0.01 3.15
C GLN A 584 -4.29 0.91 4.36
N TYR A 585 -5.22 1.85 4.25
CA TYR A 585 -5.62 2.75 5.34
C TYR A 585 -6.82 2.18 6.10
N SER A 586 -6.58 1.25 7.02
CA SER A 586 -7.61 0.62 7.86
C SER A 586 -8.79 0.04 7.08
N PRO A 587 -8.56 -0.95 6.19
CA PRO A 587 -9.62 -1.53 5.37
C PRO A 587 -10.71 -2.15 6.25
N ARG A 588 -11.98 -1.92 5.88
CA ARG A 588 -13.14 -2.47 6.58
C ARG A 588 -13.63 -3.69 5.82
N VAL A 589 -13.46 -4.86 6.39
CA VAL A 589 -13.92 -6.13 5.83
C VAL A 589 -15.28 -6.46 6.43
N ASP A 590 -16.21 -6.91 5.60
CA ASP A 590 -17.52 -7.40 6.00
C ASP A 590 -17.66 -8.90 5.64
N ARG A 591 -18.73 -9.52 6.14
CA ARG A 591 -19.15 -10.84 5.70
C ARG A 591 -20.03 -10.72 4.44
N TYR A 592 -19.39 -10.60 3.28
CA TYR A 592 -20.07 -10.33 2.01
C TYR A 592 -21.07 -11.41 1.67
N THR A 593 -20.79 -12.68 2.01
CA THR A 593 -21.71 -13.81 1.85
C THR A 593 -22.99 -13.64 2.66
N ALA A 594 -22.98 -12.92 3.77
CA ALA A 594 -24.16 -12.64 4.58
C ALA A 594 -25.11 -11.60 3.95
N ALA A 595 -24.67 -10.88 2.93
CA ALA A 595 -25.52 -9.95 2.17
C ALA A 595 -26.39 -10.65 1.12
N LEU A 596 -26.03 -11.88 0.71
CA LEU A 596 -26.73 -12.65 -0.28
C LEU A 596 -28.14 -13.02 0.20
N GLY A 597 -29.10 -13.09 -0.72
CA GLY A 597 -30.50 -13.46 -0.40
C GLY A 597 -31.36 -12.37 0.22
N ARG A 598 -30.80 -11.18 0.53
CA ARG A 598 -31.55 -10.06 1.13
C ARG A 598 -32.49 -9.34 0.16
N GLY A 599 -32.39 -9.62 -1.16
CA GLY A 599 -33.19 -8.97 -2.20
C GLY A 599 -32.89 -7.48 -2.37
N VAL A 600 -33.52 -6.83 -3.33
CA VAL A 600 -33.30 -5.40 -3.65
C VAL A 600 -34.41 -4.48 -3.13
N SER A 601 -35.45 -5.03 -2.50
CA SER A 601 -36.58 -4.21 -2.04
C SER A 601 -36.09 -3.07 -1.13
N GLY A 602 -36.52 -1.85 -1.47
CA GLY A 602 -36.19 -0.64 -0.76
C GLY A 602 -34.79 -0.06 -1.05
N LEU A 603 -33.91 -0.73 -1.81
CA LEU A 603 -32.65 -0.13 -2.26
C LEU A 603 -32.91 1.02 -3.23
N ARG A 604 -32.22 2.13 -3.01
CA ARG A 604 -32.22 3.28 -3.88
C ARG A 604 -31.07 3.18 -4.87
N ILE A 605 -31.37 3.08 -6.16
CA ILE A 605 -30.40 2.91 -7.24
C ILE A 605 -30.48 4.12 -8.17
N GLY A 606 -29.40 4.89 -8.27
CA GLY A 606 -29.27 6.00 -9.20
C GLY A 606 -28.73 5.51 -10.55
N VAL A 607 -29.49 5.63 -11.62
CA VAL A 607 -29.01 5.37 -12.99
C VAL A 607 -28.18 6.60 -13.43
N LEU A 608 -26.87 6.40 -13.54
CA LEU A 608 -25.91 7.47 -13.84
C LEU A 608 -26.00 7.87 -15.32
N LEU A 609 -26.56 9.04 -15.58
CA LEU A 609 -26.90 9.51 -16.95
C LEU A 609 -25.67 9.61 -17.84
N GLU A 610 -24.54 10.10 -17.33
CA GLU A 610 -23.30 10.31 -18.07
C GLU A 610 -22.62 9.00 -18.51
N GLY A 611 -23.05 7.86 -17.98
CA GLY A 611 -22.60 6.54 -18.41
C GLY A 611 -23.26 6.06 -19.70
N PHE A 612 -24.34 6.72 -20.17
CA PHE A 612 -25.13 6.36 -21.34
C PHE A 612 -24.99 7.38 -22.46
N ASN A 613 -25.38 7.00 -23.68
CA ASN A 613 -25.38 7.86 -24.86
C ASN A 613 -24.05 8.59 -25.10
N ARG A 614 -22.95 7.96 -24.75
CA ARG A 614 -21.60 8.46 -25.03
C ARG A 614 -21.34 8.41 -26.53
N ALA A 615 -20.32 9.10 -27.00
CA ALA A 615 -19.92 9.08 -28.42
C ALA A 615 -19.50 7.67 -28.90
N ASP A 616 -19.06 6.83 -27.97
CA ASP A 616 -18.62 5.45 -28.16
C ASP A 616 -19.70 4.40 -27.75
N SER A 617 -20.89 4.85 -27.33
CA SER A 617 -21.98 3.96 -26.92
C SER A 617 -22.63 3.23 -28.10
N GLU A 618 -22.84 1.93 -27.94
CA GLU A 618 -23.73 1.15 -28.80
C GLU A 618 -25.16 1.19 -28.24
N PRO A 619 -26.18 1.59 -29.03
CA PRO A 619 -27.54 1.79 -28.54
C PRO A 619 -28.17 0.54 -27.90
N ASP A 620 -27.82 -0.65 -28.36
CA ASP A 620 -28.31 -1.90 -27.82
C ASP A 620 -27.69 -2.23 -26.45
N VAL A 621 -26.49 -1.79 -26.18
CA VAL A 621 -25.85 -1.86 -24.86
C VAL A 621 -26.61 -0.97 -23.87
N ASP A 622 -26.81 0.30 -24.22
CA ASP A 622 -27.53 1.25 -23.39
C ASP A 622 -28.95 0.77 -23.10
N HIS A 623 -29.63 0.24 -24.12
CA HIS A 623 -30.96 -0.31 -23.98
C HIS A 623 -31.02 -1.49 -23.02
N LYS A 624 -30.11 -2.47 -23.15
CA LYS A 624 -30.04 -3.63 -22.25
C LYS A 624 -29.77 -3.26 -20.80
N VAL A 625 -28.90 -2.31 -20.56
CA VAL A 625 -28.60 -1.85 -19.19
C VAL A 625 -29.78 -1.11 -18.58
N ARG A 626 -30.54 -0.33 -19.39
CA ARG A 626 -31.79 0.27 -18.91
C ARG A 626 -32.86 -0.80 -18.63
N GLN A 627 -32.99 -1.83 -19.43
CA GLN A 627 -33.87 -2.99 -19.15
C GLN A 627 -33.46 -3.68 -17.82
N ALA A 628 -32.16 -3.80 -17.52
CA ALA A 628 -31.70 -4.32 -16.25
C ALA A 628 -32.10 -3.43 -15.06
N ALA A 629 -32.01 -2.10 -15.22
CA ALA A 629 -32.49 -1.15 -14.23
C ALA A 629 -34.01 -1.27 -13.99
N ASP A 630 -34.80 -1.45 -15.06
CA ASP A 630 -36.25 -1.68 -14.95
C ASP A 630 -36.58 -3.02 -14.28
N ARG A 631 -35.79 -4.05 -14.52
CA ARG A 631 -35.90 -5.33 -13.82
C ARG A 631 -35.67 -5.19 -12.33
N LEU A 632 -34.62 -4.47 -11.92
CA LEU A 632 -34.35 -4.18 -10.50
C LEU A 632 -35.52 -3.40 -9.87
N ARG A 633 -36.11 -2.45 -10.61
CA ARG A 633 -37.31 -1.72 -10.19
C ARG A 633 -38.51 -2.67 -9.99
N SER A 634 -38.73 -3.60 -10.91
CA SER A 634 -39.80 -4.59 -10.78
C SER A 634 -39.62 -5.55 -9.62
N MET A 635 -38.39 -5.71 -9.11
CA MET A 635 -38.04 -6.50 -7.94
C MET A 635 -38.13 -5.70 -6.62
N GLY A 636 -38.61 -4.44 -6.69
CA GLY A 636 -38.86 -3.60 -5.51
C GLY A 636 -37.77 -2.59 -5.18
N ALA A 637 -36.75 -2.42 -6.02
CA ALA A 637 -35.80 -1.31 -5.86
C ALA A 637 -36.43 0.03 -6.30
N ILE A 638 -36.01 1.13 -5.67
CA ILE A 638 -36.33 2.49 -6.07
C ILE A 638 -35.25 2.94 -7.05
N VAL A 639 -35.62 3.02 -8.35
CA VAL A 639 -34.64 3.31 -9.41
C VAL A 639 -34.97 4.66 -10.03
N GLU A 640 -34.04 5.60 -9.97
CA GLU A 640 -34.17 6.98 -10.46
C GLU A 640 -32.95 7.36 -11.30
N ASP A 641 -33.10 8.30 -12.25
CA ASP A 641 -31.96 8.87 -12.96
C ASP A 641 -31.19 9.84 -12.04
N VAL A 642 -29.87 9.83 -12.15
CA VAL A 642 -28.98 10.74 -11.42
C VAL A 642 -27.88 11.25 -12.34
N SER A 643 -27.53 12.52 -12.19
CA SER A 643 -26.43 13.15 -12.93
C SER A 643 -25.23 13.40 -12.03
N VAL A 644 -24.04 13.02 -12.51
CA VAL A 644 -22.73 13.35 -11.95
C VAL A 644 -21.83 13.82 -13.10
N PRO A 645 -21.96 15.10 -13.53
CA PRO A 645 -21.29 15.59 -14.75
C PRO A 645 -19.78 15.38 -14.76
N MET A 646 -19.14 15.40 -13.58
CA MET A 646 -17.71 15.18 -13.46
C MET A 646 -17.27 13.75 -13.83
N HIS A 647 -18.21 12.80 -13.99
CA HIS A 647 -17.92 11.47 -14.54
C HIS A 647 -17.24 11.57 -15.90
N MET A 648 -17.62 12.56 -16.71
CA MET A 648 -17.03 12.79 -18.03
C MET A 648 -15.58 13.28 -17.98
N ASP A 649 -15.15 13.88 -16.88
CA ASP A 649 -13.74 14.28 -16.66
C ASP A 649 -12.88 13.14 -16.12
N GLY A 650 -13.51 12.08 -15.61
CA GLY A 650 -12.83 10.91 -15.03
C GLY A 650 -11.75 10.31 -15.92
N PRO A 651 -12.00 10.06 -17.22
CA PRO A 651 -10.98 9.55 -18.14
C PRO A 651 -9.77 10.48 -18.30
N ALA A 652 -9.95 11.80 -18.30
CA ALA A 652 -8.84 12.74 -18.39
C ALA A 652 -7.97 12.74 -17.11
N ILE A 653 -8.63 12.68 -15.95
CA ILE A 653 -7.96 12.57 -14.65
C ILE A 653 -7.18 11.23 -14.58
N TRP A 654 -7.81 10.14 -14.95
CA TRP A 654 -7.19 8.82 -15.01
C TRP A 654 -5.97 8.80 -15.94
N THR A 655 -6.08 9.40 -17.13
CA THR A 655 -5.00 9.41 -18.12
C THR A 655 -3.72 10.03 -17.55
N ALA A 656 -3.82 11.18 -16.88
CA ALA A 656 -2.64 11.82 -16.29
C ALA A 656 -2.01 10.97 -15.17
N ILE A 657 -2.84 10.37 -14.31
CA ILE A 657 -2.36 9.47 -13.24
C ILE A 657 -1.72 8.22 -13.85
N ALA A 658 -2.43 7.55 -14.77
CA ALA A 658 -1.97 6.28 -15.33
C ALA A 658 -0.70 6.45 -16.17
N VAL A 659 -0.63 7.47 -17.01
CA VAL A 659 0.47 7.64 -17.98
C VAL A 659 1.76 8.12 -17.30
N GLU A 660 1.70 9.17 -16.49
CA GLU A 660 2.88 9.65 -15.75
C GLU A 660 3.26 8.67 -14.63
N GLY A 661 2.27 8.11 -13.91
CA GLY A 661 2.50 7.16 -12.84
C GLY A 661 3.10 5.84 -13.31
N LEU A 662 2.60 5.27 -14.42
CA LEU A 662 3.17 4.09 -15.05
C LEU A 662 4.64 4.30 -15.42
N GLN A 663 4.96 5.44 -16.04
CA GLN A 663 6.34 5.73 -16.45
C GLN A 663 7.25 5.90 -15.22
N ALA A 664 6.78 6.60 -14.20
CA ALA A 664 7.57 6.82 -12.99
C ALA A 664 7.74 5.55 -12.14
N GLN A 665 6.64 4.81 -11.89
CA GLN A 665 6.63 3.66 -10.99
C GLN A 665 6.98 2.36 -11.70
N MET A 666 6.15 1.90 -12.64
CA MET A 666 6.32 0.59 -13.26
C MET A 666 7.58 0.52 -14.09
N MET A 667 7.87 1.53 -14.92
CA MET A 667 8.99 1.46 -15.86
C MET A 667 10.29 2.01 -15.27
N ASN A 668 10.36 3.27 -14.85
CA ASN A 668 11.58 3.85 -14.28
C ASN A 668 11.91 3.26 -12.90
N GLY A 669 10.90 2.99 -12.09
CA GLY A 669 10.99 2.40 -10.75
C GLY A 669 10.94 0.86 -10.72
N ASN A 670 11.07 0.20 -11.86
CA ASN A 670 11.13 -1.27 -12.01
C ASN A 670 9.95 -2.02 -11.37
N GLY A 671 8.75 -1.48 -11.47
CA GLY A 671 7.53 -2.09 -10.92
C GLY A 671 7.10 -1.46 -9.60
N MET A 672 7.94 -1.51 -8.58
CA MET A 672 7.55 -1.05 -7.23
C MET A 672 7.75 0.46 -7.03
N GLY A 673 8.66 1.11 -7.78
CA GLY A 673 9.02 2.51 -7.55
C GLY A 673 9.78 2.68 -6.23
N PHE A 674 9.65 3.87 -5.63
CA PHE A 674 10.29 4.24 -4.36
C PHE A 674 9.26 4.83 -3.39
N ASN A 675 9.69 5.13 -2.17
CA ASN A 675 8.91 5.79 -1.12
C ASN A 675 7.78 4.95 -0.51
N TRP A 676 7.87 3.64 -0.61
CA TRP A 676 6.95 2.71 0.03
C TRP A 676 7.53 2.22 1.35
N LYS A 677 6.73 2.19 2.39
CA LYS A 677 7.08 1.52 3.66
C LYS A 677 6.34 0.17 3.74
N GLY A 678 6.58 -0.69 2.74
CA GLY A 678 5.94 -1.99 2.59
C GLY A 678 6.90 -3.03 2.06
N LEU A 679 6.40 -4.19 1.66
CA LEU A 679 7.21 -5.25 1.07
C LEU A 679 7.60 -4.91 -0.37
N TYR A 680 8.87 -4.97 -0.68
CA TYR A 680 9.41 -4.95 -2.04
C TYR A 680 9.79 -6.36 -2.47
N THR A 681 9.33 -6.77 -3.65
CA THR A 681 9.76 -8.04 -4.27
C THR A 681 11.03 -7.76 -5.06
N THR A 682 12.19 -7.86 -4.40
CA THR A 682 13.50 -7.49 -4.95
C THR A 682 13.85 -8.31 -6.18
N SER A 683 13.54 -9.61 -6.21
CA SER A 683 13.73 -10.48 -7.37
C SER A 683 12.93 -10.04 -8.60
N LEU A 684 11.72 -9.50 -8.41
CA LEU A 684 10.91 -8.93 -9.48
C LEU A 684 11.49 -7.61 -10.00
N LEU A 685 11.98 -6.75 -9.10
CA LEU A 685 12.65 -5.50 -9.47
C LEU A 685 13.85 -5.77 -10.39
N ASP A 686 14.68 -6.74 -10.02
CA ASP A 686 15.87 -7.12 -10.78
C ASP A 686 15.49 -7.70 -12.15
N ALA A 687 14.56 -8.65 -12.18
CA ALA A 687 14.10 -9.28 -13.41
C ALA A 687 13.44 -8.26 -14.35
N HIS A 688 12.57 -7.39 -13.82
CA HIS A 688 11.88 -6.38 -14.62
C HIS A 688 12.84 -5.31 -15.16
N SER A 689 13.94 -5.00 -14.48
CA SER A 689 14.94 -4.01 -14.94
C SER A 689 15.49 -4.30 -16.33
N ALA A 690 15.46 -5.58 -16.75
CA ALA A 690 15.89 -6.05 -18.06
C ALA A 690 15.06 -5.49 -19.24
N TRP A 691 13.88 -4.91 -19.00
CA TRP A 691 13.08 -4.30 -20.08
C TRP A 691 13.85 -3.26 -20.88
N ARG A 692 14.82 -2.56 -20.24
CA ARG A 692 15.62 -1.51 -20.90
C ARG A 692 16.48 -2.05 -22.05
N SER A 693 16.97 -3.26 -21.93
CA SER A 693 17.72 -3.94 -23.01
C SER A 693 16.82 -4.61 -24.04
N ARG A 694 15.51 -4.69 -23.79
CA ARG A 694 14.48 -5.34 -24.61
C ARG A 694 13.32 -4.39 -24.94
N ALA A 695 13.56 -3.07 -24.91
CA ALA A 695 12.52 -2.05 -25.07
C ALA A 695 11.79 -2.13 -26.43
N ASP A 696 12.44 -2.64 -27.48
CA ASP A 696 11.83 -2.83 -28.79
C ASP A 696 10.74 -3.91 -28.81
N GLU A 697 10.73 -4.82 -27.83
CA GLU A 697 9.73 -5.88 -27.70
C GLU A 697 8.43 -5.42 -27.00
N LEU A 698 8.45 -4.24 -26.36
CA LEU A 698 7.29 -3.70 -25.64
C LEU A 698 6.10 -3.50 -26.59
N SER A 699 4.89 -3.74 -26.09
CA SER A 699 3.68 -3.59 -26.90
C SER A 699 3.49 -2.13 -27.38
N PRO A 700 2.85 -1.92 -28.53
CA PRO A 700 2.58 -0.56 -29.02
C PRO A 700 1.79 0.33 -28.04
N SER A 701 0.82 -0.22 -27.31
CA SER A 701 0.07 0.53 -26.30
C SER A 701 0.96 0.99 -25.16
N LEU A 702 1.87 0.12 -24.70
CA LEU A 702 2.82 0.49 -23.64
C LEU A 702 3.83 1.54 -24.13
N LYS A 703 4.38 1.39 -25.34
CA LYS A 703 5.30 2.38 -25.94
C LYS A 703 4.67 3.76 -26.03
N VAL A 704 3.43 3.86 -26.48
CA VAL A 704 2.70 5.15 -26.53
C VAL A 704 2.57 5.77 -25.14
N SER A 705 2.17 4.99 -24.15
CA SER A 705 2.01 5.48 -22.78
C SER A 705 3.34 5.90 -22.15
N MET A 706 4.40 5.12 -22.35
CA MET A 706 5.75 5.47 -21.89
C MET A 706 6.28 6.76 -22.53
N MET A 707 6.16 6.90 -23.85
CA MET A 707 6.61 8.11 -24.54
C MET A 707 5.84 9.35 -24.07
N ALA A 708 4.53 9.22 -23.89
CA ALA A 708 3.70 10.30 -23.37
C ALA A 708 4.10 10.64 -21.92
N GLY A 709 4.20 9.63 -21.04
CA GLY A 709 4.60 9.80 -19.65
C GLY A 709 5.94 10.48 -19.50
N GLU A 710 6.93 10.01 -20.22
CA GLU A 710 8.28 10.60 -20.23
C GLU A 710 8.27 12.06 -20.74
N TYR A 711 7.47 12.35 -21.76
CA TYR A 711 7.31 13.71 -22.27
C TYR A 711 6.71 14.63 -21.21
N PHE A 712 5.62 14.21 -20.54
CA PHE A 712 4.97 15.03 -19.52
C PHE A 712 5.85 15.18 -18.28
N ILE A 713 6.51 14.14 -17.82
CA ILE A 713 7.43 14.20 -16.68
C ILE A 713 8.58 15.18 -16.96
N LYS A 714 9.24 15.07 -18.12
CA LYS A 714 10.39 15.93 -18.47
C LYS A 714 10.00 17.39 -18.66
N ASN A 715 8.89 17.65 -19.35
CA ASN A 715 8.52 19.01 -19.70
C ASN A 715 7.65 19.72 -18.65
N TYR A 716 6.86 18.95 -17.88
CA TYR A 716 5.91 19.49 -16.90
C TYR A 716 6.17 19.01 -15.47
N ARG A 717 7.20 18.18 -15.25
CA ARG A 717 7.74 17.85 -13.91
C ARG A 717 6.68 17.29 -12.96
N GLY A 718 5.77 16.43 -13.44
CA GLY A 718 4.71 15.84 -12.62
C GLY A 718 3.56 16.79 -12.27
N HIS A 719 3.50 17.99 -12.88
CA HIS A 719 2.44 18.95 -12.62
C HIS A 719 1.05 18.37 -12.90
N PHE A 720 0.88 17.67 -14.03
CA PHE A 720 -0.43 17.12 -14.41
C PHE A 720 -0.80 15.90 -13.57
N TYR A 721 0.16 15.05 -13.22
CA TYR A 721 -0.06 13.99 -12.24
C TYR A 721 -0.56 14.55 -10.90
N ALA A 722 0.14 15.54 -10.35
CA ALA A 722 -0.25 16.16 -9.08
C ALA A 722 -1.62 16.85 -9.17
N LYS A 723 -1.92 17.54 -10.28
CA LYS A 723 -3.23 18.15 -10.53
C LYS A 723 -4.33 17.09 -10.61
N ALA A 724 -4.09 15.98 -11.31
CA ALA A 724 -5.04 14.88 -11.43
C ALA A 724 -5.31 14.21 -10.09
N GLN A 725 -4.28 13.98 -9.26
CA GLN A 725 -4.44 13.50 -7.88
C GLN A 725 -5.24 14.48 -7.00
N ASN A 726 -5.15 15.79 -7.24
CA ASN A 726 -6.01 16.76 -6.58
C ASN A 726 -7.47 16.67 -7.06
N LEU A 727 -7.68 16.49 -8.35
CA LEU A 727 -9.00 16.38 -8.96
C LEU A 727 -9.66 15.02 -8.65
N SER A 728 -8.90 13.96 -8.38
CA SER A 728 -9.46 12.67 -7.98
C SER A 728 -10.32 12.79 -6.71
N ARG A 729 -9.92 13.65 -5.76
CA ARG A 729 -10.70 13.91 -4.54
C ARG A 729 -12.00 14.66 -4.83
N VAL A 730 -12.00 15.54 -5.82
CA VAL A 730 -13.21 16.26 -6.24
C VAL A 730 -14.18 15.31 -6.94
N LEU A 731 -13.67 14.43 -7.81
CA LEU A 731 -14.46 13.40 -8.47
C LEU A 731 -15.01 12.39 -7.45
N ALA A 732 -14.21 11.96 -6.47
CA ALA A 732 -14.66 11.08 -5.40
C ALA A 732 -15.81 11.73 -4.62
N LYS A 733 -15.66 12.99 -4.24
CA LYS A 733 -16.73 13.73 -3.57
C LYS A 733 -18.01 13.81 -4.40
N ALA A 734 -17.92 13.98 -5.71
CA ALA A 734 -19.09 14.02 -6.58
C ALA A 734 -19.88 12.69 -6.57
N TYR A 735 -19.18 11.56 -6.53
CA TYR A 735 -19.81 10.24 -6.34
C TYR A 735 -20.35 10.07 -4.92
N ASP A 736 -19.60 10.46 -3.88
CA ASP A 736 -20.06 10.41 -2.49
C ASP A 736 -21.35 11.23 -2.31
N ASP A 737 -21.45 12.42 -2.92
CA ASP A 737 -22.64 13.27 -2.88
C ASP A 737 -23.85 12.59 -3.55
N ALA A 738 -23.65 11.87 -4.64
CA ALA A 738 -24.70 11.07 -5.28
C ALA A 738 -25.06 9.86 -4.39
N LEU A 739 -24.07 9.13 -3.92
CA LEU A 739 -24.23 7.95 -3.05
C LEU A 739 -24.77 8.29 -1.65
N SER A 740 -24.74 9.56 -1.23
CA SER A 740 -25.44 9.99 -0.03
C SER A 740 -26.98 9.89 -0.15
N ARG A 741 -27.51 9.95 -1.38
CA ARG A 741 -28.94 9.87 -1.71
C ARG A 741 -29.34 8.50 -2.24
N TYR A 742 -28.40 7.75 -2.79
CA TYR A 742 -28.57 6.42 -3.36
C TYR A 742 -27.69 5.41 -2.62
N ASP A 743 -28.11 4.15 -2.61
CA ASP A 743 -27.32 3.06 -2.07
C ASP A 743 -26.31 2.54 -3.11
N LEU A 744 -26.68 2.62 -4.39
CA LEU A 744 -25.86 2.22 -5.54
C LEU A 744 -26.05 3.21 -6.70
N LEU A 745 -25.02 3.29 -7.55
CA LEU A 745 -25.14 3.83 -8.90
C LEU A 745 -25.11 2.69 -9.91
N LEU A 746 -25.84 2.84 -11.03
CA LEU A 746 -25.94 1.88 -12.11
C LEU A 746 -25.66 2.56 -13.45
N LEU A 747 -24.78 1.94 -14.26
CA LEU A 747 -24.46 2.40 -15.61
C LEU A 747 -23.99 1.21 -16.46
N PRO A 748 -23.83 1.32 -17.80
CA PRO A 748 -23.14 0.30 -18.57
C PRO A 748 -21.71 0.10 -18.08
N THR A 749 -21.28 -1.17 -17.90
CA THR A 749 -19.87 -1.43 -17.58
C THR A 749 -18.98 -0.88 -18.70
N LEU A 750 -19.34 -1.19 -19.92
CA LEU A 750 -18.68 -0.72 -21.14
C LEU A 750 -19.73 -0.11 -22.08
N PRO A 751 -19.39 0.92 -22.84
CA PRO A 751 -20.31 1.53 -23.78
C PRO A 751 -20.57 0.64 -25.02
N MET A 752 -19.77 -0.42 -25.21
CA MET A 752 -19.81 -1.27 -26.40
C MET A 752 -19.64 -2.75 -26.05
N LYS A 753 -20.09 -3.62 -26.95
CA LYS A 753 -19.83 -5.08 -26.88
C LYS A 753 -18.38 -5.40 -27.25
N ALA A 754 -17.99 -6.65 -27.03
CA ALA A 754 -16.67 -7.14 -27.43
C ALA A 754 -16.38 -6.83 -28.91
N THR A 755 -15.22 -6.27 -29.18
CA THR A 755 -14.80 -5.89 -30.54
C THR A 755 -13.97 -6.98 -31.20
N PRO A 756 -13.93 -7.05 -32.54
CA PRO A 756 -13.01 -7.96 -33.22
C PRO A 756 -11.56 -7.67 -32.82
N LEU A 757 -10.77 -8.72 -32.65
CA LEU A 757 -9.32 -8.60 -32.47
C LEU A 757 -8.71 -7.91 -33.70
N PRO A 758 -7.71 -7.03 -33.54
CA PRO A 758 -7.04 -6.41 -34.66
C PRO A 758 -6.35 -7.48 -35.54
N PRO A 759 -6.44 -7.39 -36.86
CA PRO A 759 -5.73 -8.32 -37.73
C PRO A 759 -4.20 -8.15 -37.59
N ALA A 760 -3.44 -9.17 -37.95
CA ALA A 760 -1.98 -9.19 -37.80
C ALA A 760 -1.28 -8.02 -38.55
N ASN A 761 -1.88 -7.50 -39.62
CA ASN A 761 -1.40 -6.34 -40.37
C ASN A 761 -2.10 -5.03 -40.00
N ALA A 762 -2.73 -4.96 -38.83
CA ALA A 762 -3.41 -3.74 -38.37
C ALA A 762 -2.44 -2.55 -38.33
N SER A 763 -2.97 -1.36 -38.64
CA SER A 763 -2.21 -0.13 -38.42
C SER A 763 -1.94 0.06 -36.92
N LEU A 764 -0.83 0.72 -36.59
CA LEU A 764 -0.49 1.08 -35.22
C LEU A 764 -1.65 1.81 -34.52
N LYS A 765 -2.34 2.71 -35.24
CA LYS A 765 -3.51 3.43 -34.75
C LYS A 765 -4.64 2.50 -34.35
N LEU A 766 -5.01 1.55 -35.22
CA LEU A 766 -6.08 0.59 -34.92
C LEU A 766 -5.70 -0.34 -33.77
N TYR A 767 -4.45 -0.79 -33.71
CA TYR A 767 -3.94 -1.63 -32.63
C TYR A 767 -4.09 -0.95 -31.27
N VAL A 768 -3.61 0.30 -31.14
CA VAL A 768 -3.67 1.07 -29.91
C VAL A 768 -5.11 1.49 -29.57
N GLN A 769 -5.92 1.82 -30.59
CA GLN A 769 -7.34 2.11 -30.38
C GLN A 769 -8.05 0.91 -29.75
N ARG A 770 -7.89 -0.30 -30.30
CA ARG A 770 -8.49 -1.54 -29.76
C ARG A 770 -7.99 -1.89 -28.35
N ALA A 771 -6.84 -1.39 -27.96
CA ALA A 771 -6.31 -1.55 -26.60
C ALA A 771 -6.96 -0.63 -25.57
N LEU A 772 -7.46 0.56 -25.95
CA LEU A 772 -7.82 1.63 -25.01
C LEU A 772 -9.23 2.22 -25.21
N GLU A 773 -10.00 1.83 -26.22
CA GLU A 773 -11.26 2.48 -26.59
C GLU A 773 -12.43 2.30 -25.58
N MET A 774 -12.32 1.33 -24.64
CA MET A 774 -13.45 0.91 -23.79
C MET A 774 -13.46 1.55 -22.38
N LEU A 775 -12.48 2.34 -22.00
CA LEU A 775 -12.19 2.74 -20.60
C LEU A 775 -13.21 3.71 -19.97
N GLY A 776 -14.04 4.36 -20.77
CA GLY A 776 -14.77 5.57 -20.40
C GLY A 776 -15.66 5.46 -19.14
N ASN A 777 -16.29 4.31 -18.90
CA ASN A 777 -17.18 4.08 -17.76
C ASN A 777 -16.53 3.35 -16.59
N THR A 778 -15.33 2.81 -16.76
CA THR A 778 -14.68 2.02 -15.71
C THR A 778 -13.58 2.77 -14.98
N CYS A 779 -12.72 3.51 -15.70
CA CYS A 779 -11.56 4.16 -15.12
C CYS A 779 -11.88 5.26 -14.06
N PRO A 780 -13.04 5.95 -14.08
CA PRO A 780 -13.35 6.90 -13.00
C PRO A 780 -13.41 6.25 -11.61
N MET A 781 -13.84 4.98 -11.52
CA MET A 781 -13.92 4.24 -10.25
C MET A 781 -12.55 3.76 -9.76
N ASP A 782 -11.54 3.68 -10.63
CA ASP A 782 -10.16 3.42 -10.20
C ASP A 782 -9.56 4.69 -9.58
N VAL A 783 -9.79 5.84 -10.21
CA VAL A 783 -9.35 7.16 -9.72
C VAL A 783 -9.92 7.47 -8.35
N THR A 784 -11.19 7.15 -8.12
CA THR A 784 -11.89 7.49 -6.88
C THR A 784 -11.82 6.39 -5.82
N GLY A 785 -11.41 5.19 -6.20
CA GLY A 785 -11.32 4.05 -5.31
C GLY A 785 -12.66 3.42 -4.90
N HIS A 786 -13.81 3.90 -5.42
CA HIS A 786 -15.13 3.32 -5.12
C HIS A 786 -15.24 1.86 -5.58
N PRO A 787 -15.84 0.97 -4.79
CA PRO A 787 -16.09 -0.40 -5.21
C PRO A 787 -17.06 -0.43 -6.39
N ALA A 788 -16.79 -1.28 -7.36
CA ALA A 788 -17.63 -1.41 -8.54
C ALA A 788 -17.61 -2.84 -9.09
N MET A 789 -18.76 -3.35 -9.47
CA MET A 789 -18.93 -4.72 -9.98
C MET A 789 -19.57 -4.73 -11.36
N SER A 790 -19.00 -5.46 -12.29
CA SER A 790 -19.64 -5.81 -13.54
C SER A 790 -20.55 -7.02 -13.34
N VAL A 791 -21.81 -6.87 -13.73
CA VAL A 791 -22.86 -7.91 -13.63
C VAL A 791 -23.42 -8.16 -15.02
N PRO A 792 -23.37 -9.38 -15.57
CA PRO A 792 -23.93 -9.66 -16.88
C PRO A 792 -25.46 -9.45 -16.85
N CYS A 793 -26.00 -8.72 -17.83
CA CYS A 793 -27.39 -8.28 -17.82
C CYS A 793 -28.15 -8.53 -19.12
N GLY A 794 -27.54 -9.20 -20.08
CA GLY A 794 -28.20 -9.55 -21.34
C GLY A 794 -27.21 -9.88 -22.43
N MET A 795 -27.75 -10.22 -23.57
CA MET A 795 -27.02 -10.53 -24.81
C MET A 795 -27.52 -9.64 -25.96
N SER A 796 -26.58 -9.24 -26.82
CA SER A 796 -26.94 -8.72 -28.14
C SER A 796 -25.96 -9.20 -29.19
N ASN A 797 -26.49 -9.60 -30.33
CA ASN A 797 -25.70 -10.16 -31.44
C ASN A 797 -24.76 -11.30 -31.00
N GLY A 798 -25.18 -12.13 -30.03
CA GLY A 798 -24.41 -13.27 -29.52
C GLY A 798 -23.20 -12.88 -28.65
N LEU A 799 -23.18 -11.67 -28.14
CA LEU A 799 -22.16 -11.18 -27.22
C LEU A 799 -22.78 -10.68 -25.92
N PRO A 800 -22.14 -10.94 -24.77
CA PRO A 800 -22.62 -10.48 -23.48
C PRO A 800 -22.54 -8.95 -23.32
N ILE A 801 -23.44 -8.44 -22.47
CA ILE A 801 -23.48 -7.05 -22.02
C ILE A 801 -23.50 -7.06 -20.49
N GLY A 802 -22.66 -6.20 -19.88
CA GLY A 802 -22.60 -6.02 -18.43
C GLY A 802 -23.11 -4.65 -17.99
N MET A 803 -23.94 -4.62 -16.94
CA MET A 803 -24.16 -3.42 -16.15
C MET A 803 -23.10 -3.29 -15.05
N GLN A 804 -22.75 -2.08 -14.68
CA GLN A 804 -21.86 -1.79 -13.57
C GLN A 804 -22.67 -1.26 -12.38
N LEU A 805 -22.49 -1.89 -11.22
CA LEU A 805 -23.01 -1.41 -9.94
C LEU A 805 -21.86 -0.79 -9.16
N VAL A 806 -22.01 0.47 -8.73
CA VAL A 806 -21.01 1.22 -7.95
C VAL A 806 -21.58 1.50 -6.56
N GLY A 807 -20.82 1.17 -5.52
CA GLY A 807 -21.21 1.34 -4.12
C GLY A 807 -20.39 2.40 -3.40
N LYS A 808 -20.78 2.68 -2.15
CA LYS A 808 -20.00 3.50 -1.21
C LYS A 808 -18.70 2.80 -0.86
N HIS A 809 -17.68 3.57 -0.50
CA HIS A 809 -16.45 2.97 0.02
C HIS A 809 -16.73 2.02 1.18
N TRP A 810 -16.15 0.83 1.12
CA TRP A 810 -16.29 -0.26 2.12
C TRP A 810 -17.70 -0.86 2.24
N ASP A 811 -18.56 -0.66 1.21
CA ASP A 811 -19.91 -1.23 1.18
C ASP A 811 -20.10 -2.16 -0.04
N GLU A 812 -19.17 -3.05 -0.25
CA GLU A 812 -19.26 -4.13 -1.24
C GLU A 812 -20.48 -5.01 -0.98
N SER A 813 -20.90 -5.12 0.29
CA SER A 813 -22.08 -5.91 0.71
C SER A 813 -23.36 -5.46 0.00
N THR A 814 -23.57 -4.16 -0.19
CA THR A 814 -24.74 -3.64 -0.90
C THR A 814 -24.68 -3.97 -2.40
N ILE A 815 -23.48 -3.93 -2.99
CA ILE A 815 -23.28 -4.36 -4.39
C ILE A 815 -23.61 -5.85 -4.53
N TYR A 816 -23.08 -6.71 -3.67
CA TYR A 816 -23.36 -8.15 -3.70
C TYR A 816 -24.83 -8.48 -3.47
N ARG A 817 -25.51 -7.73 -2.58
CA ARG A 817 -26.94 -7.85 -2.34
C ARG A 817 -27.74 -7.64 -3.63
N ALA A 818 -27.43 -6.58 -4.39
CA ALA A 818 -28.12 -6.25 -5.63
C ALA A 818 -27.76 -7.20 -6.77
N ALA A 819 -26.47 -7.52 -6.93
CA ALA A 819 -25.99 -8.45 -7.94
C ALA A 819 -26.58 -9.84 -7.77
N HIS A 820 -26.61 -10.37 -6.54
CA HIS A 820 -27.18 -11.69 -6.26
C HIS A 820 -28.70 -11.71 -6.49
N ALA A 821 -29.42 -10.68 -6.09
CA ALA A 821 -30.86 -10.63 -6.40
C ALA A 821 -31.12 -10.63 -7.90
N PHE A 822 -30.29 -9.89 -8.68
CA PHE A 822 -30.40 -9.87 -10.14
C PHE A 822 -30.07 -11.22 -10.76
N GLU A 823 -29.03 -11.91 -10.26
CA GLU A 823 -28.68 -13.28 -10.66
C GLU A 823 -29.82 -14.26 -10.43
N GLN A 824 -30.49 -14.16 -9.27
CA GLN A 824 -31.62 -15.03 -8.91
C GLN A 824 -32.91 -14.74 -9.72
N ALA A 825 -32.98 -13.62 -10.43
CA ALA A 825 -34.13 -13.25 -11.26
C ALA A 825 -34.24 -14.06 -12.54
N GLY A 826 -33.25 -14.90 -12.88
CA GLY A 826 -33.24 -15.78 -14.03
C GLY A 826 -31.91 -15.81 -14.78
N ASP A 827 -31.86 -16.57 -15.85
CA ASP A 827 -30.67 -16.58 -16.71
C ASP A 827 -30.57 -15.27 -17.49
N TRP A 828 -29.56 -14.48 -17.13
CA TRP A 828 -29.30 -13.18 -17.72
C TRP A 828 -29.13 -13.20 -19.25
N ARG A 829 -28.79 -14.36 -19.84
CA ARG A 829 -28.66 -14.53 -21.31
C ARG A 829 -30.01 -14.36 -22.02
N ASN A 830 -31.10 -14.54 -21.29
CA ASN A 830 -32.48 -14.43 -21.77
C ASN A 830 -33.14 -13.09 -21.41
N PHE A 831 -32.39 -12.14 -20.82
CA PHE A 831 -32.91 -10.85 -20.38
C PHE A 831 -33.01 -9.84 -21.52
#